data_f37e6310087b34fa8944daa15975028d
#
_entry.id   f37e6310087b34fa8944daa15975028d
#
_cell.length_a   1.000
_cell.length_b   1.000
_cell.length_c   1.000
_cell.angle_alpha   90.00
_cell.angle_beta   90.00
_cell.angle_gamma   90.00
#
_symmetry.space_group_name_H-M   'P 1'
#
loop_
_entity.id
_entity.type
_entity.pdbx_description
1 polymer ?
#
loop_
_entity_poly.entity_id
_entity_poly.type
_entity_poly.pdbx_seq_one_letter_code
_entity_poly.pdbx_strand_id
1 'polypeptide(L)'
;MPHDRATGLEDERPLMAKQMRKTLFAAAVVTLGITAANAAELPLLPMPASVTVAAGTFSFSNARIEASDIGTKAAAQRLQELLGRSGGPRLSLARGGRIRFHRDPSITGNEAYRVTVTPAGVDVAASGDAGLYYGAETLWQLMAAAGPNKRIAALSIDDRPAFAWRGIMLDSARHFQPVAYVKQLIDRMAIAKLNTFHWHLTDDQGWRIQIDRYPRLTSVGAWRQEAGAAGFDPKTGKPVRYGGYYTKAQIRDVVAYAGTRHVTVVPEIDVPGHATAIMAADPELASIPNPPKSPSHDWGILPNLLNPSEATFTFLGNVLDEVIALFPGPYIHVGGDEAVKDQWKANPAIQARIKALGLKDEDALQGWFTAQIGDYLAKRGRRMVGWDEILGGRVAEDAVVMSWHGIDGAITAAKSGRDAVLAPSPIMYLDHMQSDSADEPGGRAEIIGWRDFYNFDPTPAVLTADERRHLLGLQGNLWTEHIPTTDDADRMLWPRAAIVAELAWSNPKKDWPSFSTRLAADIRRSEQLRLGYNSTPLDPEAIFTGSDVITATLRQPAVVGTLRYTTDGSVPSPQSPAYLAPLTLKPGTTLSVRAFEGTQPLGTTKRWPISAALARTRTASEMELCGNAIPLRIVDDGPTAGKRLVHWVDVMHPCWIWHGAPLSGAHRIVAQVGQLPFNFSIGDDVEKITFPPPATPAGELQVRRDGCDGKLIATIPLASATKTTGVADVSGAIEPPDGAHDLCMTFTQKGIDPYWVLDRLTLQ
;
A
#
# COMPACT_ATOMS: atom_id res chain seq x y z
N MET A 1 41.34 39.76 12.29
CA MET A 1 42.71 40.31 12.17
C MET A 1 43.68 39.41 12.85
N PRO A 2 44.84 39.31 12.31
CA PRO A 2 45.20 38.72 11.01
C PRO A 2 46.47 37.86 11.10
N HIS A 3 46.84 37.42 9.92
CA HIS A 3 48.19 37.13 9.37
C HIS A 3 48.69 35.73 9.51
N ASP A 4 49.29 35.18 8.58
CA ASP A 4 49.63 35.41 7.16
C ASP A 4 50.75 34.43 6.80
N ARG A 5 50.78 34.02 5.53
CA ARG A 5 51.89 33.67 4.64
C ARG A 5 52.55 32.30 4.81
N ALA A 6 52.60 31.53 3.82
CA ALA A 6 52.84 31.57 2.37
C ALA A 6 54.21 30.97 1.98
N THR A 7 54.22 30.39 0.78
CA THR A 7 55.34 30.08 -0.14
C THR A 7 56.04 28.75 0.07
N GLY A 8 56.37 27.99 -0.97
CA GLY A 8 56.42 28.15 -2.41
C GLY A 8 56.86 26.81 -3.04
N LEU A 9 56.42 26.58 -4.19
CA LEU A 9 56.98 26.30 -5.53
C LEU A 9 58.33 25.53 -5.62
N GLU A 10 58.30 24.51 -6.48
CA GLU A 10 59.04 24.25 -7.74
C GLU A 10 59.17 22.76 -7.95
N ASP A 11 58.60 22.17 -8.97
CA ASP A 11 58.92 21.99 -10.38
C ASP A 11 60.18 21.19 -10.63
N GLU A 12 60.03 20.03 -11.31
CA GLU A 12 60.83 19.62 -12.46
C GLU A 12 60.42 18.20 -12.96
N ARG A 13 60.06 18.16 -14.23
CA ARG A 13 60.17 17.04 -15.16
C ARG A 13 61.45 17.30 -16.00
N PRO A 14 61.89 16.46 -16.97
CA PRO A 14 61.57 15.10 -17.42
C PRO A 14 62.80 14.25 -17.79
N LEU A 15 62.64 13.07 -18.39
CA LEU A 15 63.24 12.57 -19.65
C LEU A 15 63.30 11.02 -19.78
N MET A 16 62.57 10.53 -20.78
CA MET A 16 62.96 9.67 -21.94
C MET A 16 63.95 8.48 -21.75
N ALA A 17 63.58 7.32 -22.08
CA ALA A 17 63.47 6.57 -23.32
C ALA A 17 64.31 5.28 -23.40
N LYS A 18 63.73 4.32 -24.08
CA LYS A 18 64.22 3.29 -25.00
C LYS A 18 64.36 1.84 -24.54
N GLN A 19 63.42 1.07 -25.13
CA GLN A 19 63.56 -0.21 -25.86
C GLN A 19 64.48 -1.32 -25.32
N MET A 20 63.87 -2.50 -25.06
CA MET A 20 64.28 -3.71 -25.81
C MET A 20 63.20 -4.81 -25.72
N ARG A 21 62.85 -5.37 -26.89
CA ARG A 21 61.98 -6.52 -27.09
C ARG A 21 62.64 -7.79 -26.51
N LYS A 22 61.86 -8.61 -25.81
CA LYS A 22 62.04 -10.08 -25.82
C LYS A 22 60.66 -10.73 -25.70
N THR A 23 60.28 -11.44 -26.74
CA THR A 23 59.17 -12.35 -26.92
C THR A 23 59.31 -13.52 -25.96
N LEU A 24 58.29 -13.73 -25.12
CA LEU A 24 58.10 -15.03 -24.46
C LEU A 24 56.61 -15.36 -24.56
N PHE A 25 56.29 -16.43 -25.28
CA PHE A 25 55.00 -17.09 -25.28
C PHE A 25 54.70 -17.57 -23.86
N ALA A 26 53.70 -16.99 -23.20
CA ALA A 26 53.08 -17.54 -22.01
C ALA A 26 51.63 -17.90 -22.34
N ALA A 27 51.33 -19.19 -22.29
CA ALA A 27 50.00 -19.72 -22.43
C ALA A 27 49.08 -19.08 -21.36
N ALA A 28 48.10 -18.29 -21.80
CA ALA A 28 47.07 -17.80 -20.94
C ALA A 28 46.12 -18.95 -20.57
N VAL A 29 46.28 -19.48 -19.39
CA VAL A 29 45.25 -20.27 -18.72
C VAL A 29 44.14 -19.28 -18.38
N VAL A 30 43.04 -19.29 -19.16
CA VAL A 30 41.80 -18.61 -18.83
C VAL A 30 41.17 -19.37 -17.66
N THR A 31 41.57 -19.03 -16.44
CA THR A 31 40.78 -19.32 -15.26
C THR A 31 39.51 -18.44 -15.36
N LEU A 32 38.39 -19.04 -15.77
CA LEU A 32 37.07 -18.46 -15.50
C LEU A 32 36.95 -18.30 -13.97
N GLY A 33 37.28 -17.11 -13.50
CA GLY A 33 36.97 -16.71 -12.15
C GLY A 33 35.44 -16.65 -12.03
N ILE A 34 34.87 -17.69 -11.40
CA ILE A 34 33.51 -17.58 -10.84
C ILE A 34 33.65 -16.57 -9.71
N THR A 35 33.27 -15.31 -9.96
CA THR A 35 33.12 -14.31 -8.90
C THR A 35 32.14 -14.88 -7.89
N ALA A 36 32.57 -15.01 -6.64
CA ALA A 36 31.70 -15.34 -5.54
C ALA A 36 30.57 -14.30 -5.55
N ALA A 37 29.33 -14.72 -5.81
CA ALA A 37 28.18 -13.84 -5.73
C ALA A 37 28.14 -13.21 -4.33
N ASN A 38 28.07 -11.89 -4.26
CA ASN A 38 27.91 -11.21 -2.99
C ASN A 38 26.55 -11.62 -2.37
N ALA A 39 26.48 -11.73 -1.05
CA ALA A 39 25.22 -12.01 -0.36
C ALA A 39 24.12 -11.01 -0.74
N ALA A 40 24.47 -9.77 -1.07
CA ALA A 40 23.59 -8.71 -1.54
C ALA A 40 22.96 -8.97 -2.94
N GLU A 41 23.50 -9.90 -3.72
CA GLU A 41 23.01 -10.25 -5.07
C GLU A 41 22.04 -11.45 -5.06
N LEU A 42 21.80 -12.08 -3.89
CA LEU A 42 20.86 -13.19 -3.80
C LEU A 42 19.42 -12.69 -3.95
N PRO A 43 18.59 -13.39 -4.74
CA PRO A 43 17.21 -12.95 -5.03
C PRO A 43 16.24 -13.27 -3.88
N LEU A 44 16.63 -13.02 -2.64
CA LEU A 44 15.86 -13.32 -1.43
C LEU A 44 15.18 -12.08 -0.88
N LEU A 45 13.89 -12.19 -0.62
CA LEU A 45 13.07 -11.16 0.01
C LEU A 45 12.08 -11.83 0.97
N PRO A 46 12.08 -11.52 2.28
CA PRO A 46 13.01 -10.64 3.00
C PRO A 46 14.47 -11.14 3.00
N MET A 47 15.41 -10.17 3.19
CA MET A 47 16.83 -10.51 3.30
C MET A 47 17.08 -11.33 4.57
N PRO A 48 17.77 -12.48 4.48
CA PRO A 48 18.11 -13.25 5.67
C PRO A 48 19.08 -12.52 6.61
N ALA A 49 19.02 -12.82 7.91
CA ALA A 49 19.86 -12.23 8.93
C ALA A 49 21.36 -12.49 8.68
N SER A 50 21.72 -13.66 8.15
CA SER A 50 23.10 -14.02 7.78
C SER A 50 23.13 -14.92 6.56
N VAL A 51 24.03 -14.61 5.63
CA VAL A 51 24.28 -15.43 4.43
C VAL A 51 25.78 -15.54 4.18
N THR A 52 26.27 -16.76 3.99
CA THR A 52 27.63 -17.05 3.57
C THR A 52 27.59 -17.87 2.30
N VAL A 53 28.13 -17.33 1.21
CA VAL A 53 28.24 -18.03 -0.08
C VAL A 53 29.48 -18.90 -0.10
N ALA A 54 29.36 -20.13 -0.59
CA ALA A 54 30.43 -21.10 -0.70
C ALA A 54 30.66 -21.51 -2.16
N ALA A 55 31.80 -22.18 -2.42
CA ALA A 55 32.09 -22.67 -3.75
C ALA A 55 31.21 -23.88 -4.14
N GLY A 56 30.80 -23.92 -5.41
CA GLY A 56 30.00 -25.01 -5.97
C GLY A 56 28.54 -24.72 -6.12
N THR A 57 27.80 -25.68 -6.64
CA THR A 57 26.33 -25.57 -6.88
C THR A 57 25.66 -26.91 -6.63
N PHE A 58 24.40 -26.86 -6.18
CA PHE A 58 23.53 -28.02 -6.07
C PHE A 58 22.54 -28.08 -7.24
N SER A 59 22.49 -29.24 -7.93
CA SER A 59 21.45 -29.50 -8.94
C SER A 59 20.25 -30.19 -8.31
N PHE A 60 19.06 -29.59 -8.47
CA PHE A 60 17.80 -30.11 -7.93
C PHE A 60 16.90 -30.76 -8.97
N SER A 61 17.33 -30.93 -10.23
CA SER A 61 16.51 -31.48 -11.33
C SER A 61 15.86 -32.83 -10.99
N ASN A 62 16.60 -33.72 -10.32
CA ASN A 62 16.15 -35.05 -9.92
C ASN A 62 16.28 -35.27 -8.41
N ALA A 63 16.28 -34.19 -7.62
CA ALA A 63 16.39 -34.31 -6.17
C ALA A 63 15.10 -34.90 -5.58
N ARG A 64 15.26 -35.60 -4.46
CA ARG A 64 14.15 -36.08 -3.63
C ARG A 64 14.23 -35.42 -2.27
N ILE A 65 13.10 -35.30 -1.61
CA ILE A 65 12.97 -34.65 -0.29
C ILE A 65 12.90 -35.73 0.79
N GLU A 66 13.66 -35.58 1.85
CA GLU A 66 13.57 -36.38 3.07
C GLU A 66 12.92 -35.53 4.19
N ALA A 67 11.86 -36.09 4.78
CA ALA A 67 11.13 -35.49 5.90
C ALA A 67 10.52 -36.61 6.73
N SER A 68 10.64 -36.57 8.05
CA SER A 68 10.30 -37.71 8.93
C SER A 68 9.07 -37.48 9.79
N ASP A 69 8.98 -36.35 10.48
CA ASP A 69 7.86 -35.99 11.36
C ASP A 69 6.78 -35.15 10.65
N ILE A 70 5.68 -34.84 11.34
CA ILE A 70 4.54 -34.11 10.79
C ILE A 70 4.95 -32.72 10.30
N GLY A 71 5.73 -31.95 11.10
CA GLY A 71 6.12 -30.58 10.76
C GLY A 71 7.12 -30.53 9.59
N THR A 72 8.12 -31.43 9.58
CA THR A 72 9.07 -31.54 8.46
C THR A 72 8.35 -31.94 7.15
N LYS A 73 7.34 -32.83 7.22
CA LYS A 73 6.52 -33.17 6.06
C LYS A 73 5.65 -32.01 5.58
N ALA A 74 5.08 -31.24 6.49
CA ALA A 74 4.29 -30.05 6.14
C ALA A 74 5.16 -29.00 5.41
N ALA A 75 6.38 -28.72 5.90
CA ALA A 75 7.32 -27.83 5.23
C ALA A 75 7.78 -28.35 3.85
N ALA A 76 8.02 -29.66 3.74
CA ALA A 76 8.34 -30.31 2.46
C ALA A 76 7.17 -30.22 1.45
N GLN A 77 5.93 -30.41 1.91
CA GLN A 77 4.71 -30.25 1.09
C GLN A 77 4.56 -28.79 0.64
N ARG A 78 4.87 -27.82 1.51
CA ARG A 78 4.86 -26.40 1.14
C ARG A 78 5.84 -26.10 0.03
N LEU A 79 7.08 -26.59 0.13
CA LEU A 79 8.06 -26.48 -0.97
C LEU A 79 7.55 -27.08 -2.28
N GLN A 80 6.92 -28.27 -2.22
CA GLN A 80 6.34 -28.93 -3.40
C GLN A 80 5.19 -28.11 -4.01
N GLU A 81 4.32 -27.57 -3.18
CA GLU A 81 3.20 -26.70 -3.60
C GLU A 81 3.72 -25.47 -4.36
N LEU A 82 4.66 -24.74 -3.79
CA LEU A 82 5.21 -23.54 -4.38
C LEU A 82 5.98 -23.81 -5.69
N LEU A 83 6.79 -24.87 -5.72
CA LEU A 83 7.46 -25.31 -6.96
C LEU A 83 6.44 -25.68 -8.03
N GLY A 84 5.37 -26.39 -7.67
CA GLY A 84 4.30 -26.75 -8.61
C GLY A 84 3.60 -25.53 -9.21
N ARG A 85 3.28 -24.53 -8.38
CA ARG A 85 2.64 -23.28 -8.78
C ARG A 85 3.54 -22.38 -9.64
N SER A 86 4.86 -22.37 -9.37
CA SER A 86 5.84 -21.59 -10.12
C SER A 86 6.45 -22.29 -11.33
N GLY A 87 5.92 -23.45 -11.75
CA GLY A 87 6.42 -24.20 -12.91
C GLY A 87 7.76 -24.93 -12.67
N GLY A 88 8.14 -25.11 -11.41
CA GLY A 88 9.34 -25.83 -11.00
C GLY A 88 9.23 -27.35 -11.10
N PRO A 89 10.28 -28.10 -10.77
CA PRO A 89 10.28 -29.57 -10.85
C PRO A 89 9.38 -30.18 -9.77
N ARG A 90 8.79 -31.32 -10.10
CA ARG A 90 8.09 -32.14 -9.11
C ARG A 90 9.12 -32.94 -8.30
N LEU A 91 9.28 -32.57 -7.02
CA LEU A 91 10.16 -33.28 -6.09
C LEU A 91 9.34 -34.29 -5.28
N SER A 92 9.75 -35.57 -5.25
CA SER A 92 9.05 -36.58 -4.46
C SER A 92 9.65 -36.73 -3.06
N LEU A 93 8.81 -37.12 -2.09
CA LEU A 93 9.27 -37.54 -0.77
C LEU A 93 9.90 -38.93 -0.85
N ALA A 94 11.10 -39.10 -0.29
CA ALA A 94 11.80 -40.38 -0.22
C ALA A 94 12.86 -40.40 0.86
N ARG A 95 13.08 -41.58 1.46
CA ARG A 95 14.19 -41.84 2.37
C ARG A 95 15.54 -41.64 1.63
N GLY A 96 16.53 -41.01 2.26
CA GLY A 96 17.81 -40.70 1.62
C GLY A 96 17.72 -39.60 0.56
N GLY A 97 16.68 -38.77 0.59
CA GLY A 97 16.56 -37.58 -0.24
C GLY A 97 17.68 -36.57 0.00
N ARG A 98 18.16 -35.94 -1.08
CA ARG A 98 19.26 -34.96 -0.97
C ARG A 98 18.81 -33.58 -0.50
N ILE A 99 17.50 -33.33 -0.38
CA ILE A 99 16.92 -32.14 0.27
C ILE A 99 16.29 -32.65 1.57
N ARG A 100 16.88 -32.27 2.70
CA ARG A 100 16.47 -32.79 4.01
C ARG A 100 15.84 -31.70 4.86
N PHE A 101 14.68 -32.00 5.41
CA PHE A 101 14.03 -31.21 6.46
C PHE A 101 14.18 -31.95 7.78
N HIS A 102 14.77 -31.30 8.77
CA HIS A 102 14.99 -31.94 10.08
C HIS A 102 14.93 -30.95 11.24
N ARG A 103 14.73 -31.51 12.46
CA ARG A 103 14.75 -30.74 13.69
C ARG A 103 16.19 -30.52 14.16
N ASP A 104 16.50 -29.27 14.55
CA ASP A 104 17.74 -28.92 15.23
C ASP A 104 17.41 -28.09 16.49
N PRO A 105 17.43 -28.71 17.69
CA PRO A 105 17.12 -28.02 18.94
C PRO A 105 18.13 -26.92 19.31
N SER A 106 19.29 -26.88 18.66
CA SER A 106 20.28 -25.81 18.88
C SER A 106 19.88 -24.48 18.27
N ILE A 107 18.93 -24.48 17.33
CA ILE A 107 18.38 -23.26 16.72
C ILE A 107 17.33 -22.70 17.66
N THR A 108 17.61 -21.55 18.27
CA THR A 108 16.72 -20.91 19.25
C THR A 108 15.68 -20.01 18.55
N GLY A 109 14.42 -20.12 18.97
CA GLY A 109 13.28 -19.37 18.43
C GLY A 109 12.42 -20.20 17.49
N ASN A 110 11.09 -20.10 17.67
CA ASN A 110 10.13 -20.91 16.91
C ASN A 110 10.15 -20.64 15.39
N GLU A 111 10.52 -19.41 15.00
CA GLU A 111 10.55 -18.97 13.59
C GLU A 111 11.97 -18.99 13.00
N ALA A 112 13.01 -19.24 13.82
CA ALA A 112 14.39 -19.29 13.35
C ALA A 112 14.69 -20.58 12.60
N TYR A 113 15.54 -20.50 11.58
CA TYR A 113 15.92 -21.63 10.75
C TYR A 113 17.31 -21.48 10.16
N ARG A 114 17.85 -22.58 9.66
CA ARG A 114 19.07 -22.65 8.87
C ARG A 114 18.80 -23.36 7.54
N VAL A 115 19.33 -22.82 6.44
CA VAL A 115 19.37 -23.48 5.13
C VAL A 115 20.83 -23.62 4.72
N THR A 116 21.30 -24.86 4.56
CA THR A 116 22.66 -25.15 4.08
C THR A 116 22.59 -25.84 2.74
N VAL A 117 23.20 -25.24 1.71
CA VAL A 117 23.30 -25.78 0.37
C VAL A 117 24.75 -26.17 0.10
N THR A 118 24.97 -27.42 -0.24
CA THR A 118 26.25 -27.96 -0.67
C THR A 118 26.12 -28.65 -2.04
N PRO A 119 27.18 -28.95 -2.76
CA PRO A 119 27.09 -29.77 -3.99
C PRO A 119 26.45 -31.15 -3.78
N ALA A 120 26.52 -31.68 -2.55
CA ALA A 120 25.97 -32.98 -2.20
C ALA A 120 24.44 -32.94 -1.89
N GLY A 121 23.94 -31.85 -1.33
CA GLY A 121 22.57 -31.75 -0.91
C GLY A 121 22.20 -30.42 -0.26
N VAL A 122 20.96 -30.35 0.22
CA VAL A 122 20.39 -29.21 0.94
C VAL A 122 19.86 -29.70 2.28
N ASP A 123 20.18 -28.99 3.34
CA ASP A 123 19.63 -29.17 4.67
C ASP A 123 18.81 -27.94 5.08
N VAL A 124 17.55 -28.17 5.47
CA VAL A 124 16.66 -27.18 6.08
C VAL A 124 16.40 -27.58 7.52
N ALA A 125 16.93 -26.83 8.45
CA ALA A 125 16.89 -27.14 9.88
C ALA A 125 16.19 -26.05 10.68
N ALA A 126 15.38 -26.41 11.65
CA ALA A 126 14.78 -25.52 12.64
C ALA A 126 14.34 -26.30 13.89
N SER A 127 14.17 -25.59 15.01
CA SER A 127 13.57 -26.21 16.21
C SER A 127 12.04 -26.24 16.11
N GLY A 128 11.40 -25.19 15.56
CA GLY A 128 9.96 -25.02 15.45
C GLY A 128 9.40 -25.35 14.06
N ASP A 129 8.09 -25.57 13.98
CA ASP A 129 7.37 -25.79 12.70
C ASP A 129 7.40 -24.54 11.81
N ALA A 130 7.24 -23.36 12.40
CA ALA A 130 7.29 -22.09 11.67
C ALA A 130 8.67 -21.87 11.02
N GLY A 131 9.76 -22.17 11.72
CA GLY A 131 11.10 -22.07 11.17
C GLY A 131 11.32 -23.02 9.99
N LEU A 132 10.84 -24.28 10.06
CA LEU A 132 10.87 -25.21 8.91
C LEU A 132 10.07 -24.68 7.73
N TYR A 133 8.92 -24.10 8.00
CA TYR A 133 8.05 -23.49 6.98
C TYR A 133 8.77 -22.32 6.27
N TYR A 134 9.32 -21.37 7.01
CA TYR A 134 10.06 -20.24 6.43
C TYR A 134 11.37 -20.66 5.74
N GLY A 135 12.01 -21.72 6.23
CA GLY A 135 13.13 -22.35 5.53
C GLY A 135 12.74 -22.93 4.17
N ALA A 136 11.54 -23.51 4.06
CA ALA A 136 10.98 -23.98 2.79
C ALA A 136 10.68 -22.82 1.82
N GLU A 137 10.12 -21.69 2.31
CA GLU A 137 9.91 -20.48 1.52
C GLU A 137 11.24 -19.92 0.96
N THR A 138 12.27 -19.85 1.80
CA THR A 138 13.59 -19.38 1.39
C THR A 138 14.24 -20.30 0.35
N LEU A 139 14.15 -21.61 0.56
CA LEU A 139 14.65 -22.59 -0.42
C LEU A 139 13.90 -22.50 -1.75
N TRP A 140 12.57 -22.32 -1.70
CA TRP A 140 11.76 -22.09 -2.90
C TRP A 140 12.19 -20.83 -3.66
N GLN A 141 12.44 -19.70 -2.96
CA GLN A 141 12.91 -18.47 -3.61
C GLN A 141 14.23 -18.69 -4.37
N LEU A 142 15.20 -19.40 -3.77
CA LEU A 142 16.46 -19.77 -4.42
C LEU A 142 16.23 -20.65 -5.66
N MET A 143 15.34 -21.66 -5.56
CA MET A 143 15.04 -22.57 -6.66
C MET A 143 14.27 -21.88 -7.80
N ALA A 144 13.31 -21.01 -7.48
CA ALA A 144 12.53 -20.27 -8.48
C ALA A 144 13.43 -19.32 -9.29
N ALA A 145 14.39 -18.68 -8.64
CA ALA A 145 15.36 -17.79 -9.31
C ALA A 145 16.36 -18.53 -10.20
N ALA A 146 16.62 -19.81 -9.94
CA ALA A 146 17.55 -20.62 -10.73
C ALA A 146 17.04 -20.91 -12.17
N GLY A 147 15.76 -20.73 -12.42
CA GLY A 147 15.14 -20.88 -13.74
C GLY A 147 15.42 -22.25 -14.40
N PRO A 148 15.63 -22.27 -15.73
CA PRO A 148 15.85 -23.53 -16.47
C PRO A 148 17.11 -24.29 -16.06
N ASN A 149 18.13 -23.62 -15.49
CA ASN A 149 19.38 -24.23 -15.08
C ASN A 149 19.22 -25.22 -13.92
N LYS A 150 18.18 -25.07 -13.09
CA LYS A 150 17.86 -25.92 -11.93
C LYS A 150 19.06 -26.19 -11.02
N ARG A 151 19.90 -25.14 -10.82
CA ARG A 151 21.09 -25.18 -9.97
C ARG A 151 21.10 -23.94 -9.07
N ILE A 152 21.33 -24.17 -7.78
CA ILE A 152 21.48 -23.11 -6.78
C ILE A 152 22.92 -23.10 -6.26
N ALA A 153 23.44 -21.92 -5.92
CA ALA A 153 24.77 -21.76 -5.36
C ALA A 153 24.88 -22.47 -4.01
N ALA A 154 26.07 -23.01 -3.71
CA ALA A 154 26.35 -23.49 -2.36
C ALA A 154 26.44 -22.29 -1.41
N LEU A 155 25.74 -22.37 -0.28
CA LEU A 155 25.64 -21.29 0.72
C LEU A 155 25.15 -21.82 2.07
N SER A 156 25.32 -21.02 3.10
CA SER A 156 24.68 -21.20 4.40
C SER A 156 23.90 -19.95 4.76
N ILE A 157 22.66 -20.13 5.19
CA ILE A 157 21.77 -19.09 5.70
C ILE A 157 21.42 -19.44 7.14
N ASP A 158 21.67 -18.50 8.08
CA ASP A 158 21.10 -18.52 9.42
C ASP A 158 20.12 -17.34 9.52
N ASP A 159 18.86 -17.61 9.80
CA ASP A 159 17.81 -16.60 9.67
C ASP A 159 16.79 -16.63 10.83
N ARG A 160 16.29 -15.45 11.17
CA ARG A 160 15.27 -15.22 12.18
C ARG A 160 14.66 -13.84 12.01
N PRO A 161 13.39 -13.64 12.41
CA PRO A 161 12.77 -12.32 12.32
C PRO A 161 13.36 -11.32 13.32
N ALA A 162 13.41 -10.04 12.93
CA ALA A 162 13.76 -8.94 13.81
C ALA A 162 12.61 -8.57 14.76
N PHE A 163 11.36 -8.70 14.29
CA PHE A 163 10.15 -8.37 15.03
C PHE A 163 9.18 -9.54 15.10
N ALA A 164 8.47 -9.65 16.22
CA ALA A 164 7.47 -10.68 16.47
C ALA A 164 6.16 -10.43 15.69
N TRP A 165 5.74 -9.15 15.57
CA TRP A 165 4.56 -8.73 14.81
C TRP A 165 4.96 -8.24 13.43
N ARG A 166 4.48 -8.91 12.40
CA ARG A 166 4.71 -8.58 11.00
C ARG A 166 3.36 -8.61 10.30
N GLY A 167 2.66 -7.45 10.34
CA GLY A 167 1.23 -7.39 10.10
C GLY A 167 0.84 -6.81 8.75
N ILE A 168 -0.32 -7.28 8.27
CA ILE A 168 -1.15 -6.61 7.26
C ILE A 168 -2.58 -6.56 7.78
N MET A 169 -3.21 -5.39 7.69
CA MET A 169 -4.63 -5.21 7.93
C MET A 169 -5.39 -5.18 6.60
N LEU A 170 -6.57 -5.79 6.61
CA LEU A 170 -7.55 -5.71 5.52
C LEU A 170 -8.89 -5.21 6.08
N ASP A 171 -9.36 -4.10 5.53
CA ASP A 171 -10.69 -3.58 5.79
C ASP A 171 -11.74 -4.30 4.93
N SER A 172 -12.54 -5.16 5.58
CA SER A 172 -13.70 -5.82 4.97
C SER A 172 -15.01 -5.08 5.24
N ALA A 173 -14.98 -4.05 6.09
CA ALA A 173 -16.17 -3.29 6.46
C ALA A 173 -16.59 -2.32 5.36
N ARG A 174 -15.66 -1.53 4.82
CA ARG A 174 -15.95 -0.56 3.73
C ARG A 174 -16.25 -1.30 2.44
N HIS A 175 -15.35 -2.20 1.98
CA HIS A 175 -15.65 -3.08 0.86
C HIS A 175 -15.43 -4.55 1.24
N PHE A 176 -16.47 -5.37 1.02
CA PHE A 176 -16.51 -6.77 1.39
C PHE A 176 -15.71 -7.63 0.42
N GLN A 177 -14.75 -8.44 0.92
CA GLN A 177 -13.98 -9.37 0.11
C GLN A 177 -14.44 -10.82 0.33
N PRO A 178 -14.48 -11.65 -0.72
CA PRO A 178 -14.85 -13.05 -0.58
C PRO A 178 -13.79 -13.86 0.18
N VAL A 179 -14.20 -14.92 0.87
CA VAL A 179 -13.31 -15.82 1.64
C VAL A 179 -12.13 -16.34 0.80
N ALA A 180 -12.35 -16.58 -0.48
CA ALA A 180 -11.28 -17.02 -1.38
C ALA A 180 -10.14 -16.00 -1.47
N TYR A 181 -10.48 -14.70 -1.54
CA TYR A 181 -9.49 -13.64 -1.55
C TYR A 181 -8.76 -13.52 -0.21
N VAL A 182 -9.49 -13.57 0.90
CA VAL A 182 -8.88 -13.53 2.25
C VAL A 182 -7.84 -14.63 2.40
N LYS A 183 -8.15 -15.85 1.95
CA LYS A 183 -7.19 -16.97 1.95
C LYS A 183 -6.00 -16.75 1.00
N GLN A 184 -6.24 -16.15 -0.17
CA GLN A 184 -5.16 -15.77 -1.10
C GLN A 184 -4.21 -14.76 -0.46
N LEU A 185 -4.74 -13.74 0.21
CA LEU A 185 -3.96 -12.75 0.93
C LEU A 185 -3.11 -13.41 2.03
N ILE A 186 -3.72 -14.25 2.87
CA ILE A 186 -3.00 -14.99 3.93
C ILE A 186 -1.88 -15.86 3.35
N ASP A 187 -2.11 -16.56 2.24
CA ASP A 187 -1.09 -17.38 1.58
C ASP A 187 0.08 -16.51 1.08
N ARG A 188 -0.24 -15.33 0.52
CA ARG A 188 0.77 -14.39 0.03
C ARG A 188 1.55 -13.72 1.17
N MET A 189 0.89 -13.39 2.29
CA MET A 189 1.54 -12.95 3.51
C MET A 189 2.56 -13.98 3.99
N ALA A 190 2.18 -15.25 4.02
CA ALA A 190 3.08 -16.33 4.45
C ALA A 190 4.30 -16.48 3.52
N ILE A 191 4.13 -16.37 2.19
CA ILE A 191 5.24 -16.35 1.21
C ILE A 191 6.23 -15.22 1.53
N ALA A 192 5.74 -14.06 1.96
CA ALA A 192 6.54 -12.91 2.38
C ALA A 192 7.01 -12.99 3.84
N LYS A 193 6.76 -14.07 4.58
CA LYS A 193 7.07 -14.25 6.01
C LYS A 193 6.36 -13.24 6.95
N LEU A 194 5.24 -12.67 6.51
CA LEU A 194 4.32 -11.92 7.35
C LEU A 194 3.47 -12.92 8.18
N ASN A 195 3.24 -12.64 9.48
CA ASN A 195 2.65 -13.61 10.40
C ASN A 195 1.40 -13.13 11.15
N THR A 196 0.95 -11.90 10.90
CA THR A 196 -0.22 -11.35 11.60
C THR A 196 -1.18 -10.73 10.61
N PHE A 197 -2.36 -11.32 10.48
CA PHE A 197 -3.46 -10.80 9.67
C PHE A 197 -4.46 -10.07 10.56
N HIS A 198 -4.46 -8.75 10.53
CA HIS A 198 -5.42 -7.91 11.20
C HIS A 198 -6.67 -7.79 10.30
N TRP A 199 -7.81 -8.27 10.78
CA TRP A 199 -9.05 -8.31 10.01
C TRP A 199 -10.04 -7.30 10.57
N HIS A 200 -10.16 -6.15 9.89
CA HIS A 200 -11.11 -5.09 10.24
C HIS A 200 -12.50 -5.49 9.75
N LEU A 201 -13.34 -5.93 10.69
CA LEU A 201 -14.61 -6.61 10.42
C LEU A 201 -15.83 -5.74 10.63
N THR A 202 -15.69 -4.58 11.27
CA THR A 202 -16.82 -3.72 11.62
C THR A 202 -16.45 -2.27 11.52
N ASP A 203 -17.35 -1.48 10.91
CA ASP A 203 -17.23 -0.04 10.76
C ASP A 203 -18.62 0.56 10.45
N ASP A 204 -18.71 1.87 10.24
CA ASP A 204 -19.93 2.60 9.89
C ASP A 204 -20.64 2.04 8.66
N GLN A 205 -19.89 1.51 7.69
CA GLN A 205 -20.40 1.02 6.42
C GLN A 205 -20.77 -0.47 6.44
N GLY A 206 -20.44 -1.19 7.52
CA GLY A 206 -20.86 -2.56 7.59
C GLY A 206 -20.32 -3.40 8.75
N TRP A 207 -21.15 -4.30 9.20
CA TRP A 207 -20.83 -5.38 10.14
C TRP A 207 -20.61 -6.69 9.41
N ARG A 208 -19.42 -7.30 9.48
CA ARG A 208 -19.04 -8.41 8.61
C ARG A 208 -18.94 -9.78 9.31
N ILE A 209 -19.24 -9.89 10.59
CA ILE A 209 -19.11 -11.13 11.35
C ILE A 209 -20.46 -11.63 11.87
N GLN A 210 -20.78 -12.91 11.64
CA GLN A 210 -22.00 -13.54 12.20
C GLN A 210 -21.88 -13.67 13.72
N ILE A 211 -22.88 -13.11 14.43
CA ILE A 211 -23.09 -13.25 15.88
C ILE A 211 -24.48 -13.85 16.09
N ASP A 212 -24.54 -15.07 16.64
CA ASP A 212 -25.82 -15.79 16.75
C ASP A 212 -26.79 -15.12 17.69
N ARG A 213 -26.28 -14.51 18.76
CA ARG A 213 -27.09 -13.80 19.75
C ARG A 213 -27.72 -12.52 19.19
N TYR A 214 -27.13 -11.91 18.18
CA TYR A 214 -27.56 -10.65 17.57
C TYR A 214 -27.71 -10.77 16.05
N PRO A 215 -28.70 -11.50 15.53
CA PRO A 215 -28.83 -11.78 14.09
C PRO A 215 -29.08 -10.51 13.25
N ARG A 216 -29.55 -9.42 13.85
CA ARG A 216 -29.74 -8.14 13.16
C ARG A 216 -28.41 -7.51 12.74
N LEU A 217 -27.30 -7.81 13.40
CA LEU A 217 -25.97 -7.36 12.96
C LEU A 217 -25.65 -7.79 11.53
N THR A 218 -26.10 -8.98 11.10
CA THR A 218 -25.90 -9.46 9.74
C THR A 218 -27.09 -9.28 8.81
N SER A 219 -28.33 -9.24 9.34
CA SER A 219 -29.51 -9.02 8.49
C SER A 219 -29.74 -7.54 8.16
N VAL A 220 -29.28 -6.62 8.99
CA VAL A 220 -29.35 -5.15 8.83
C VAL A 220 -27.94 -4.57 8.70
N GLY A 221 -27.12 -4.73 9.72
CA GLY A 221 -25.80 -4.09 9.83
C GLY A 221 -24.80 -4.46 8.74
N ALA A 222 -25.00 -5.59 8.02
CA ALA A 222 -24.13 -6.01 6.94
C ALA A 222 -24.48 -5.43 5.55
N TRP A 223 -25.53 -4.61 5.47
CA TRP A 223 -26.10 -4.19 4.18
C TRP A 223 -26.38 -2.70 4.14
N ARG A 224 -25.83 -2.03 3.14
CA ARG A 224 -26.02 -0.62 2.83
C ARG A 224 -26.49 -0.39 1.40
N GLN A 225 -26.78 0.83 1.03
CA GLN A 225 -26.77 1.25 -0.35
C GLN A 225 -25.30 1.30 -0.83
N GLU A 226 -25.03 0.96 -2.09
CA GLU A 226 -23.71 1.14 -2.66
C GLU A 226 -23.32 2.63 -2.69
N ALA A 227 -22.02 2.93 -2.58
CA ALA A 227 -21.51 4.27 -2.56
C ALA A 227 -21.52 4.94 -3.95
N GLY A 228 -21.58 6.27 -3.96
CA GLY A 228 -21.41 7.09 -5.14
C GLY A 228 -22.41 6.82 -6.27
N ALA A 229 -21.98 7.02 -7.51
CA ALA A 229 -22.79 6.81 -8.70
C ALA A 229 -23.23 5.35 -8.90
N ALA A 230 -22.45 4.39 -8.41
CA ALA A 230 -22.82 2.97 -8.39
C ALA A 230 -23.98 2.66 -7.45
N GLY A 231 -24.34 3.59 -6.58
CA GLY A 231 -25.46 3.47 -5.62
C GLY A 231 -26.83 3.41 -6.24
N PHE A 232 -26.96 3.65 -7.53
CA PHE A 232 -28.23 3.61 -8.25
C PHE A 232 -28.12 2.79 -9.54
N ASP A 233 -29.08 1.91 -9.76
CA ASP A 233 -29.21 1.18 -11.01
C ASP A 233 -29.51 2.17 -12.15
N PRO A 234 -28.67 2.26 -13.19
CA PRO A 234 -28.81 3.28 -14.25
C PRO A 234 -30.05 3.11 -15.13
N LYS A 235 -30.69 1.93 -15.12
CA LYS A 235 -31.90 1.64 -15.91
C LYS A 235 -33.18 1.93 -15.12
N THR A 236 -33.16 1.70 -13.82
CA THR A 236 -34.37 1.76 -12.99
C THR A 236 -34.37 2.93 -12.01
N GLY A 237 -33.23 3.57 -11.77
CA GLY A 237 -33.03 4.63 -10.77
C GLY A 237 -33.20 4.15 -9.34
N LYS A 238 -33.22 2.83 -9.09
CA LYS A 238 -33.40 2.27 -7.74
C LYS A 238 -32.05 2.13 -7.04
N PRO A 239 -32.02 2.29 -5.68
CA PRO A 239 -30.83 2.04 -4.90
C PRO A 239 -30.28 0.61 -5.11
N VAL A 240 -28.97 0.50 -5.31
CA VAL A 240 -28.26 -0.78 -5.38
C VAL A 240 -27.89 -1.22 -3.98
N ARG A 241 -28.28 -2.41 -3.60
CA ARG A 241 -27.93 -2.99 -2.30
C ARG A 241 -26.53 -3.59 -2.35
N TYR A 242 -25.67 -3.17 -1.42
CA TYR A 242 -24.29 -3.65 -1.28
C TYR A 242 -24.06 -4.23 0.11
N GLY A 243 -23.16 -5.21 0.22
CA GLY A 243 -22.71 -5.76 1.49
C GLY A 243 -22.44 -7.25 1.44
N GLY A 244 -22.29 -7.82 2.61
CA GLY A 244 -21.98 -9.23 2.85
C GLY A 244 -21.49 -9.43 4.27
N TYR A 245 -21.33 -10.67 4.69
CA TYR A 245 -20.76 -11.04 5.97
C TYR A 245 -20.16 -12.43 5.91
N TYR A 246 -19.28 -12.72 6.85
CA TYR A 246 -18.68 -14.03 7.02
C TYR A 246 -19.48 -14.83 8.06
N THR A 247 -19.90 -16.03 7.67
CA THR A 247 -20.49 -16.98 8.61
C THR A 247 -19.43 -17.52 9.57
N LYS A 248 -19.82 -17.98 10.75
CA LYS A 248 -18.91 -18.62 11.71
C LYS A 248 -18.13 -19.81 11.09
N ALA A 249 -18.78 -20.56 10.19
CA ALA A 249 -18.12 -21.65 9.47
C ALA A 249 -17.01 -21.13 8.56
N GLN A 250 -17.25 -20.05 7.81
CA GLN A 250 -16.26 -19.42 6.95
C GLN A 250 -15.10 -18.84 7.75
N ILE A 251 -15.38 -18.21 8.90
CA ILE A 251 -14.33 -17.67 9.78
C ILE A 251 -13.44 -18.80 10.31
N ARG A 252 -14.03 -19.89 10.82
CA ARG A 252 -13.25 -21.05 11.28
C ARG A 252 -12.38 -21.64 10.18
N ASP A 253 -12.88 -21.68 8.95
CA ASP A 253 -12.15 -22.15 7.77
C ASP A 253 -10.97 -21.22 7.43
N VAL A 254 -11.16 -19.88 7.50
CA VAL A 254 -10.08 -18.90 7.32
C VAL A 254 -9.04 -19.02 8.42
N VAL A 255 -9.44 -19.08 9.68
CA VAL A 255 -8.55 -19.19 10.83
C VAL A 255 -7.74 -20.50 10.81
N ALA A 256 -8.38 -21.62 10.48
CA ALA A 256 -7.69 -22.90 10.32
C ALA A 256 -6.67 -22.85 9.17
N TYR A 257 -7.04 -22.24 8.04
CA TYR A 257 -6.15 -22.04 6.90
C TYR A 257 -4.94 -21.18 7.27
N ALA A 258 -5.15 -20.05 7.95
CA ALA A 258 -4.09 -19.17 8.44
C ALA A 258 -3.13 -19.92 9.37
N GLY A 259 -3.65 -20.73 10.28
CA GLY A 259 -2.84 -21.56 11.19
C GLY A 259 -1.88 -22.52 10.44
N THR A 260 -2.30 -23.07 9.30
CA THR A 260 -1.41 -23.91 8.45
C THR A 260 -0.32 -23.12 7.73
N ARG A 261 -0.39 -21.79 7.74
CA ARG A 261 0.58 -20.84 7.16
C ARG A 261 1.35 -20.08 8.23
N HIS A 262 1.20 -20.44 9.50
CA HIS A 262 1.79 -19.76 10.65
C HIS A 262 1.40 -18.27 10.72
N VAL A 263 0.18 -17.93 10.28
CA VAL A 263 -0.39 -16.59 10.35
C VAL A 263 -1.45 -16.55 11.44
N THR A 264 -1.29 -15.63 12.40
CA THR A 264 -2.29 -15.34 13.45
C THR A 264 -3.31 -14.35 12.90
N VAL A 265 -4.61 -14.66 13.07
CA VAL A 265 -5.68 -13.73 12.72
C VAL A 265 -6.08 -12.93 13.94
N VAL A 266 -6.02 -11.60 13.84
CA VAL A 266 -6.45 -10.64 14.86
C VAL A 266 -7.73 -9.97 14.37
N PRO A 267 -8.90 -10.32 14.92
CA PRO A 267 -10.16 -9.67 14.54
C PRO A 267 -10.27 -8.30 15.18
N GLU A 268 -10.88 -7.35 14.47
CA GLU A 268 -11.24 -6.04 15.03
C GLU A 268 -12.75 -5.87 15.09
N ILE A 269 -13.21 -5.38 16.26
CA ILE A 269 -14.55 -4.91 16.54
C ILE A 269 -14.41 -3.48 17.00
N ASP A 270 -14.61 -2.54 16.11
CA ASP A 270 -14.33 -1.13 16.35
C ASP A 270 -15.43 -0.45 17.15
N VAL A 271 -15.05 0.17 18.27
CA VAL A 271 -15.92 0.90 19.20
C VAL A 271 -15.10 1.92 20.03
N PRO A 272 -15.70 3.03 20.54
CA PRO A 272 -17.14 3.40 20.52
C PRO A 272 -17.55 4.19 19.29
N GLY A 273 -16.59 4.69 18.48
CA GLY A 273 -16.79 5.28 17.16
C GLY A 273 -17.07 4.21 16.12
N HIS A 274 -17.15 4.60 14.84
CA HIS A 274 -17.33 3.69 13.69
C HIS A 274 -18.47 2.67 13.90
N ALA A 275 -19.54 3.09 14.58
CA ALA A 275 -20.56 2.20 15.13
C ALA A 275 -21.93 2.33 14.43
N THR A 276 -22.03 3.04 13.30
CA THR A 276 -23.31 3.26 12.60
C THR A 276 -23.99 1.94 12.22
N ALA A 277 -23.21 0.92 11.78
CA ALA A 277 -23.77 -0.40 11.47
C ALA A 277 -24.32 -1.12 12.70
N ILE A 278 -23.70 -0.95 13.88
CA ILE A 278 -24.21 -1.47 15.16
C ILE A 278 -25.52 -0.78 15.50
N MET A 279 -25.57 0.56 15.45
CA MET A 279 -26.75 1.33 15.79
C MET A 279 -27.94 1.07 14.84
N ALA A 280 -27.66 0.84 13.56
CA ALA A 280 -28.68 0.46 12.60
C ALA A 280 -29.29 -0.92 12.93
N ALA A 281 -28.48 -1.84 13.44
CA ALA A 281 -28.91 -3.15 13.87
C ALA A 281 -29.58 -3.14 15.24
N ASP A 282 -29.07 -2.36 16.20
CA ASP A 282 -29.57 -2.23 17.57
C ASP A 282 -29.60 -0.75 18.01
N PRO A 283 -30.70 -0.04 17.70
CA PRO A 283 -30.84 1.40 17.99
C PRO A 283 -30.75 1.79 19.47
N GLU A 284 -30.98 0.83 20.39
CA GLU A 284 -30.93 1.10 21.83
C GLU A 284 -29.51 1.36 22.35
N LEU A 285 -28.51 0.99 21.56
CA LEU A 285 -27.09 1.19 21.91
C LEU A 285 -26.57 2.59 21.52
N ALA A 286 -27.37 3.39 20.82
CA ALA A 286 -26.97 4.71 20.35
C ALA A 286 -26.91 5.75 21.45
N SER A 287 -26.04 6.76 21.30
CA SER A 287 -25.98 7.95 22.17
C SER A 287 -27.06 8.98 21.86
N ILE A 288 -27.80 8.82 20.78
CA ILE A 288 -28.82 9.74 20.28
C ILE A 288 -30.18 9.04 20.14
N PRO A 289 -31.31 9.79 20.25
CA PRO A 289 -32.65 9.20 20.25
C PRO A 289 -33.12 8.69 18.88
N ASN A 290 -32.58 9.21 17.79
CA ASN A 290 -32.96 8.83 16.42
C ASN A 290 -31.69 8.39 15.63
N PRO A 291 -31.13 7.21 15.91
CA PRO A 291 -29.94 6.76 15.22
C PRO A 291 -30.23 6.39 13.75
N PRO A 292 -29.18 6.27 12.92
CA PRO A 292 -29.29 5.76 11.56
C PRO A 292 -30.03 4.41 11.50
N LYS A 293 -30.83 4.19 10.45
CA LYS A 293 -31.62 2.96 10.24
C LYS A 293 -30.92 1.95 9.31
N SER A 294 -29.83 2.35 8.71
CA SER A 294 -28.95 1.55 7.85
C SER A 294 -27.50 1.92 8.09
N PRO A 295 -26.54 1.04 7.81
CA PRO A 295 -25.15 1.43 7.71
C PRO A 295 -24.95 2.58 6.72
N SER A 296 -23.87 3.36 6.89
CA SER A 296 -23.55 4.48 6.01
C SER A 296 -23.08 4.00 4.64
N HIS A 297 -23.26 4.83 3.64
CA HIS A 297 -22.63 4.71 2.33
C HIS A 297 -21.68 5.90 2.04
N ASP A 298 -21.57 6.82 2.99
CA ASP A 298 -20.64 7.94 2.96
C ASP A 298 -19.30 7.53 3.60
N TRP A 299 -18.23 8.20 3.18
CA TRP A 299 -16.88 8.02 3.71
C TRP A 299 -16.52 9.10 4.72
N GLY A 300 -15.48 8.86 5.51
CA GLY A 300 -14.94 9.80 6.48
C GLY A 300 -15.38 9.50 7.92
N ILE A 301 -15.11 10.45 8.81
CA ILE A 301 -15.39 10.35 10.25
C ILE A 301 -16.84 10.70 10.52
N LEU A 302 -17.64 9.73 10.98
CA LEU A 302 -19.04 9.95 11.30
C LEU A 302 -19.23 10.20 12.81
N PRO A 303 -20.18 11.08 13.20
CA PRO A 303 -20.35 11.46 14.61
C PRO A 303 -21.06 10.41 15.48
N ASN A 304 -21.33 9.23 14.95
CA ASN A 304 -22.16 8.21 15.59
C ASN A 304 -21.40 7.42 16.65
N LEU A 305 -21.70 7.66 17.94
CA LEU A 305 -21.07 6.98 19.07
C LEU A 305 -22.02 6.05 19.81
N LEU A 306 -21.53 4.91 20.26
CA LEU A 306 -22.23 4.06 21.22
C LEU A 306 -22.43 4.77 22.55
N ASN A 307 -23.60 4.53 23.18
CA ASN A 307 -23.88 4.97 24.53
C ASN A 307 -23.03 4.14 25.52
N PRO A 308 -22.25 4.75 26.42
CA PRO A 308 -21.45 4.03 27.41
C PRO A 308 -22.32 3.46 28.56
N SER A 309 -23.36 2.70 28.20
CA SER A 309 -24.35 2.12 29.12
C SER A 309 -24.05 0.68 29.51
N GLU A 310 -24.67 0.16 30.57
CA GLU A 310 -24.56 -1.25 30.94
C GLU A 310 -25.12 -2.18 29.83
N ALA A 311 -26.13 -1.74 29.09
CA ALA A 311 -26.67 -2.47 27.95
C ALA A 311 -25.58 -2.64 26.85
N THR A 312 -24.83 -1.58 26.58
CA THR A 312 -23.71 -1.61 25.62
C THR A 312 -22.60 -2.57 26.07
N PHE A 313 -22.21 -2.54 27.34
CA PHE A 313 -21.19 -3.48 27.84
C PHE A 313 -21.70 -4.92 27.87
N THR A 314 -22.98 -5.14 28.14
CA THR A 314 -23.59 -6.47 28.01
C THR A 314 -23.59 -6.96 26.56
N PHE A 315 -23.95 -6.10 25.61
CA PHE A 315 -23.89 -6.38 24.18
C PHE A 315 -22.47 -6.73 23.75
N LEU A 316 -21.49 -5.85 24.04
CA LEU A 316 -20.09 -6.06 23.68
C LEU A 316 -19.51 -7.33 24.30
N GLY A 317 -19.81 -7.59 25.58
CA GLY A 317 -19.40 -8.82 26.25
C GLY A 317 -19.91 -10.08 25.52
N ASN A 318 -21.20 -10.09 25.13
CA ASN A 318 -21.79 -11.20 24.39
C ASN A 318 -21.18 -11.35 22.98
N VAL A 319 -20.89 -10.24 22.28
CA VAL A 319 -20.20 -10.26 20.97
C VAL A 319 -18.79 -10.81 21.12
N LEU A 320 -18.02 -10.29 22.07
CA LEU A 320 -16.64 -10.70 22.31
C LEU A 320 -16.52 -12.16 22.72
N ASP A 321 -17.47 -12.73 23.49
CA ASP A 321 -17.49 -14.15 23.81
C ASP A 321 -17.58 -15.03 22.55
N GLU A 322 -18.40 -14.62 21.56
CA GLU A 322 -18.51 -15.36 20.29
C GLU A 322 -17.27 -15.15 19.42
N VAL A 323 -16.69 -13.93 19.41
CA VAL A 323 -15.43 -13.64 18.70
C VAL A 323 -14.27 -14.45 19.27
N ILE A 324 -14.09 -14.47 20.58
CA ILE A 324 -13.04 -15.25 21.25
C ILE A 324 -13.13 -16.75 20.92
N ALA A 325 -14.34 -17.27 20.79
CA ALA A 325 -14.55 -18.68 20.42
C ALA A 325 -14.18 -19.00 18.95
N LEU A 326 -14.15 -17.99 18.08
CA LEU A 326 -13.80 -18.13 16.66
C LEU A 326 -12.31 -17.89 16.40
N PHE A 327 -11.67 -17.02 17.18
CA PHE A 327 -10.28 -16.58 16.99
C PHE A 327 -9.42 -17.02 18.17
N PRO A 328 -8.61 -18.09 18.02
CA PRO A 328 -7.79 -18.63 19.11
C PRO A 328 -6.54 -17.80 19.43
N GLY A 329 -6.19 -16.81 18.59
CA GLY A 329 -5.04 -15.93 18.79
C GLY A 329 -5.15 -15.11 20.09
N PRO A 330 -4.02 -14.62 20.62
CA PRO A 330 -4.00 -13.94 21.91
C PRO A 330 -4.59 -12.51 21.85
N TYR A 331 -4.72 -11.92 20.66
CA TYR A 331 -5.07 -10.53 20.47
C TYR A 331 -6.49 -10.35 19.92
N ILE A 332 -7.21 -9.36 20.45
CA ILE A 332 -8.48 -8.84 19.91
C ILE A 332 -8.32 -7.32 19.78
N HIS A 333 -8.50 -6.79 18.59
CA HIS A 333 -8.48 -5.36 18.35
C HIS A 333 -9.87 -4.77 18.57
N VAL A 334 -9.95 -3.61 19.23
CA VAL A 334 -11.21 -2.98 19.63
C VAL A 334 -11.38 -1.58 19.04
N GLY A 335 -10.52 -1.19 18.11
CA GLY A 335 -10.54 0.13 17.49
C GLY A 335 -10.18 1.23 18.48
N GLY A 336 -11.08 2.17 18.67
CA GLY A 336 -10.96 3.29 19.61
C GLY A 336 -10.58 4.60 18.96
N ASP A 337 -10.45 4.62 17.64
CA ASP A 337 -10.08 5.78 16.83
C ASP A 337 -11.27 6.72 16.56
N GLU A 338 -10.93 7.94 16.24
CA GLU A 338 -11.79 8.99 15.65
C GLU A 338 -13.18 9.19 16.31
N ALA A 339 -13.33 8.86 17.59
CA ALA A 339 -14.58 9.00 18.30
C ALA A 339 -14.96 10.49 18.50
N VAL A 340 -15.93 11.00 17.73
CA VAL A 340 -16.42 12.39 17.79
C VAL A 340 -17.32 12.57 19.01
N LYS A 341 -16.91 13.38 19.99
CA LYS A 341 -17.52 13.48 21.33
C LYS A 341 -18.82 14.29 21.41
N ASP A 342 -19.27 14.93 20.32
CA ASP A 342 -20.38 15.89 20.37
C ASP A 342 -21.70 15.26 20.82
N GLN A 343 -21.98 14.02 20.40
CA GLN A 343 -23.15 13.28 20.86
C GLN A 343 -23.11 13.00 22.38
N TRP A 344 -21.91 12.70 22.91
CA TRP A 344 -21.73 12.50 24.35
C TRP A 344 -21.84 13.79 25.13
N LYS A 345 -21.27 14.89 24.61
CA LYS A 345 -21.41 16.23 25.21
C LYS A 345 -22.87 16.71 25.29
N ALA A 346 -23.64 16.45 24.24
CA ALA A 346 -25.03 16.85 24.15
C ALA A 346 -26.01 15.99 24.97
N ASN A 347 -25.58 14.80 25.43
CA ASN A 347 -26.46 13.84 26.13
C ASN A 347 -26.39 14.02 27.66
N PRO A 348 -27.47 14.53 28.32
CA PRO A 348 -27.44 14.79 29.77
C PRO A 348 -27.20 13.53 30.62
N ALA A 349 -27.64 12.35 30.19
CA ALA A 349 -27.45 11.11 30.92
C ALA A 349 -25.97 10.68 30.89
N ILE A 350 -25.28 10.89 29.74
CA ILE A 350 -23.84 10.62 29.60
C ILE A 350 -23.04 11.62 30.43
N GLN A 351 -23.43 12.91 30.46
CA GLN A 351 -22.80 13.92 31.31
C GLN A 351 -22.96 13.59 32.82
N ALA A 352 -24.15 13.12 33.22
CA ALA A 352 -24.33 12.63 34.58
C ALA A 352 -23.47 11.40 34.92
N ARG A 353 -23.24 10.50 33.94
CA ARG A 353 -22.36 9.33 34.10
C ARG A 353 -20.88 9.74 34.25
N ILE A 354 -20.40 10.69 33.43
CA ILE A 354 -19.04 11.26 33.58
C ILE A 354 -18.82 11.74 35.00
N LYS A 355 -19.77 12.54 35.50
CA LYS A 355 -19.74 13.06 36.86
C LYS A 355 -19.79 11.95 37.93
N ALA A 356 -20.69 10.97 37.76
CA ALA A 356 -20.83 9.85 38.70
C ALA A 356 -19.55 8.95 38.76
N LEU A 357 -18.83 8.81 37.66
CA LEU A 357 -17.58 8.09 37.56
C LEU A 357 -16.36 8.92 38.03
N GLY A 358 -16.55 10.20 38.33
CA GLY A 358 -15.46 11.11 38.70
C GLY A 358 -14.49 11.40 37.56
N LEU A 359 -14.95 11.25 36.33
CA LEU A 359 -14.13 11.51 35.13
C LEU A 359 -14.11 13.00 34.81
N LYS A 360 -13.03 13.44 34.15
CA LYS A 360 -12.80 14.84 33.83
C LYS A 360 -13.69 15.31 32.66
N ASP A 361 -13.76 14.52 31.60
CA ASP A 361 -14.35 14.88 30.31
C ASP A 361 -14.71 13.60 29.51
N GLU A 362 -15.13 13.79 28.26
CA GLU A 362 -15.51 12.72 27.33
C GLU A 362 -14.31 11.89 26.86
N ASP A 363 -13.10 12.46 26.82
CA ASP A 363 -11.89 11.70 26.49
C ASP A 363 -11.54 10.73 27.62
N ALA A 364 -11.66 11.18 28.88
CA ALA A 364 -11.53 10.29 30.01
C ALA A 364 -12.63 9.21 30.03
N LEU A 365 -13.86 9.53 29.56
CA LEU A 365 -14.93 8.55 29.41
C LEU A 365 -14.60 7.51 28.33
N GLN A 366 -14.02 7.90 27.21
CA GLN A 366 -13.57 6.95 26.18
C GLN A 366 -12.48 6.03 26.72
N GLY A 367 -11.46 6.57 27.41
CA GLY A 367 -10.43 5.75 28.08
C GLY A 367 -11.02 4.80 29.11
N TRP A 368 -12.03 5.23 29.88
CA TRP A 368 -12.76 4.35 30.78
C TRP A 368 -13.52 3.26 30.02
N PHE A 369 -14.22 3.61 28.91
CA PHE A 369 -14.97 2.68 28.06
C PHE A 369 -14.07 1.58 27.51
N THR A 370 -12.96 1.94 26.88
CA THR A 370 -12.01 0.97 26.27
C THR A 370 -11.34 0.11 27.36
N ALA A 371 -11.03 0.69 28.53
CA ALA A 371 -10.47 -0.08 29.63
C ALA A 371 -11.44 -1.14 30.20
N GLN A 372 -12.76 -0.88 30.22
CA GLN A 372 -13.74 -1.91 30.60
C GLN A 372 -13.68 -3.12 29.65
N ILE A 373 -13.52 -2.86 28.36
CA ILE A 373 -13.39 -3.91 27.34
C ILE A 373 -12.06 -4.65 27.52
N GLY A 374 -10.96 -3.93 27.76
CA GLY A 374 -9.65 -4.54 28.04
C GLY A 374 -9.67 -5.44 29.27
N ASP A 375 -10.26 -4.97 30.39
CA ASP A 375 -10.44 -5.76 31.61
C ASP A 375 -11.32 -7.02 31.35
N TYR A 376 -12.32 -6.91 30.47
CA TYR A 376 -13.17 -8.03 30.05
C TYR A 376 -12.40 -9.10 29.27
N LEU A 377 -11.55 -8.67 28.34
CA LEU A 377 -10.71 -9.52 27.50
C LEU A 377 -9.61 -10.20 28.36
N ALA A 378 -8.95 -9.44 29.24
CA ALA A 378 -7.91 -9.95 30.13
C ALA A 378 -8.42 -11.10 31.02
N LYS A 379 -9.65 -10.97 31.59
CA LYS A 379 -10.31 -12.04 32.36
C LYS A 379 -10.55 -13.33 31.56
N ARG A 380 -10.47 -13.25 30.22
CA ARG A 380 -10.63 -14.37 29.29
C ARG A 380 -9.32 -14.83 28.66
N GLY A 381 -8.20 -14.31 29.17
CA GLY A 381 -6.85 -14.65 28.68
C GLY A 381 -6.57 -14.07 27.29
N ARG A 382 -7.19 -12.95 26.96
CA ARG A 382 -6.95 -12.21 25.70
C ARG A 382 -6.37 -10.84 26.00
N ARG A 383 -5.47 -10.38 25.13
CA ARG A 383 -4.91 -9.03 25.18
C ARG A 383 -5.66 -8.13 24.23
N MET A 384 -6.07 -6.98 24.73
CA MET A 384 -6.66 -5.93 23.91
C MET A 384 -5.58 -5.29 23.03
N VAL A 385 -5.91 -5.01 21.77
CA VAL A 385 -5.18 -4.06 20.91
C VAL A 385 -6.12 -2.90 20.63
N GLY A 386 -5.61 -1.69 20.56
CA GLY A 386 -6.39 -0.51 20.16
C GLY A 386 -5.50 0.54 19.49
N TRP A 387 -6.11 1.39 18.70
CA TRP A 387 -5.44 2.53 18.12
C TRP A 387 -4.90 3.47 19.20
N ASP A 388 -3.94 4.34 18.88
CA ASP A 388 -3.18 5.10 19.90
C ASP A 388 -4.03 6.12 20.68
N GLU A 389 -5.27 6.41 20.28
CA GLU A 389 -6.25 7.18 21.07
C GLU A 389 -6.56 6.54 22.43
N ILE A 390 -6.39 5.24 22.58
CA ILE A 390 -6.55 4.59 23.89
C ILE A 390 -5.60 5.15 24.97
N LEU A 391 -4.50 5.81 24.55
CA LEU A 391 -3.58 6.50 25.45
C LEU A 391 -4.16 7.76 26.10
N GLY A 392 -5.26 8.30 25.55
CA GLY A 392 -5.93 9.50 26.08
C GLY A 392 -6.59 9.34 27.45
N GLY A 393 -6.66 8.12 28.00
CA GLY A 393 -7.27 7.82 29.30
C GLY A 393 -6.64 6.65 30.02
N ARG A 394 -7.44 5.94 30.86
CA ARG A 394 -6.99 4.70 31.48
C ARG A 394 -6.80 3.62 30.42
N VAL A 395 -5.61 3.09 30.30
CA VAL A 395 -5.27 1.94 29.43
C VAL A 395 -5.24 0.67 30.25
N ALA A 396 -5.82 -0.43 29.76
CA ALA A 396 -5.68 -1.75 30.39
C ALA A 396 -4.19 -2.13 30.49
N GLU A 397 -3.82 -2.85 31.56
CA GLU A 397 -2.41 -3.06 31.92
C GLU A 397 -1.61 -3.78 30.82
N ASP A 398 -2.21 -4.77 30.19
CA ASP A 398 -1.60 -5.62 29.17
C ASP A 398 -2.01 -5.24 27.73
N ALA A 399 -2.68 -4.09 27.54
CA ALA A 399 -3.10 -3.62 26.22
C ALA A 399 -1.88 -3.35 25.34
N VAL A 400 -2.06 -3.62 24.03
CA VAL A 400 -1.10 -3.29 22.99
C VAL A 400 -1.58 -2.03 22.26
N VAL A 401 -0.72 -1.05 22.11
CA VAL A 401 -1.03 0.21 21.40
C VAL A 401 -0.64 0.09 19.95
N MET A 402 -1.59 0.27 19.03
CA MET A 402 -1.30 0.37 17.60
C MET A 402 -1.20 1.84 17.21
N SER A 403 0.04 2.31 16.96
CA SER A 403 0.33 3.73 16.72
C SER A 403 0.16 4.06 15.24
N TRP A 404 -0.85 4.90 14.92
CA TRP A 404 -1.15 5.33 13.56
C TRP A 404 -1.00 6.85 13.35
N HIS A 405 -1.12 7.68 14.38
CA HIS A 405 -0.78 9.11 14.35
C HIS A 405 0.76 9.33 14.34
N GLY A 406 1.47 8.74 13.41
CA GLY A 406 2.92 8.70 13.42
C GLY A 406 3.46 7.63 14.39
N ILE A 407 4.64 7.89 14.99
CA ILE A 407 5.32 6.93 15.88
C ILE A 407 5.27 7.31 17.36
N ASP A 408 4.73 8.47 17.70
CA ASP A 408 4.77 9.03 19.06
C ASP A 408 3.92 8.21 20.05
N GLY A 409 2.80 7.65 19.59
CA GLY A 409 1.98 6.73 20.37
C GLY A 409 2.77 5.50 20.78
N ALA A 410 3.52 4.88 19.87
CA ALA A 410 4.38 3.72 20.15
C ALA A 410 5.55 4.08 21.08
N ILE A 411 6.14 5.25 20.91
CA ILE A 411 7.20 5.75 21.80
C ILE A 411 6.66 5.94 23.22
N THR A 412 5.48 6.54 23.36
CA THR A 412 4.81 6.75 24.66
C THR A 412 4.46 5.42 25.33
N ALA A 413 3.91 4.47 24.59
CA ALA A 413 3.61 3.14 25.07
C ALA A 413 4.88 2.42 25.55
N ALA A 414 5.93 2.36 24.72
CA ALA A 414 7.20 1.70 25.05
C ALA A 414 7.87 2.28 26.29
N LYS A 415 7.92 3.61 26.41
CA LYS A 415 8.45 4.30 27.61
C LYS A 415 7.64 4.03 28.88
N SER A 416 6.36 3.73 28.75
CA SER A 416 5.50 3.34 29.87
C SER A 416 5.51 1.83 30.16
N GLY A 417 6.37 1.05 29.46
CA GLY A 417 6.48 -0.41 29.63
C GLY A 417 5.33 -1.18 28.99
N ARG A 418 4.62 -0.60 28.01
CA ARG A 418 3.55 -1.25 27.26
C ARG A 418 4.01 -1.61 25.85
N ASP A 419 3.51 -2.73 25.37
CA ASP A 419 3.79 -3.18 24.02
C ASP A 419 3.07 -2.31 22.98
N ALA A 420 3.73 -2.09 21.84
CA ALA A 420 3.21 -1.31 20.74
C ALA A 420 3.50 -1.94 19.38
N VAL A 421 2.65 -1.63 18.40
CA VAL A 421 2.83 -1.93 16.99
C VAL A 421 2.87 -0.63 16.19
N LEU A 422 3.84 -0.50 15.30
CA LEU A 422 4.00 0.66 14.43
C LEU A 422 3.13 0.49 13.17
N ALA A 423 2.17 1.36 12.97
CA ALA A 423 1.33 1.43 11.78
C ALA A 423 1.12 2.88 11.30
N PRO A 424 2.17 3.73 11.28
CA PRO A 424 2.01 5.18 11.12
C PRO A 424 1.44 5.57 9.76
N SER A 425 0.40 6.41 9.77
CA SER A 425 -0.05 7.15 8.60
C SER A 425 0.96 8.29 8.29
N PRO A 426 1.19 8.62 7.00
CA PRO A 426 0.67 7.92 5.83
C PRO A 426 1.52 6.72 5.38
N ILE A 427 2.72 6.55 5.97
CA ILE A 427 3.77 5.67 5.43
C ILE A 427 3.41 4.18 5.47
N MET A 428 2.63 3.71 6.47
CA MET A 428 2.16 2.33 6.57
C MET A 428 0.71 2.14 6.08
N TYR A 429 0.12 3.18 5.50
CA TYR A 429 -1.21 3.12 4.91
C TYR A 429 -1.13 2.73 3.43
N LEU A 430 -1.46 1.48 3.15
CA LEU A 430 -1.33 0.86 1.82
C LEU A 430 -2.46 1.27 0.85
N ASP A 431 -3.41 2.07 1.29
CA ASP A 431 -4.44 2.70 0.49
C ASP A 431 -4.00 4.05 -0.12
N HIS A 432 -2.81 4.57 0.25
CA HIS A 432 -2.18 5.67 -0.44
C HIS A 432 -1.62 5.25 -1.80
N MET A 433 -1.62 6.19 -2.74
CA MET A 433 -1.09 5.95 -4.07
C MET A 433 0.43 5.71 -4.06
N GLN A 434 0.93 5.01 -5.07
CA GLN A 434 2.33 4.64 -5.20
C GLN A 434 3.06 5.49 -6.24
N SER A 435 2.30 6.17 -7.10
CA SER A 435 2.82 7.08 -8.13
C SER A 435 1.75 8.10 -8.52
N ASP A 436 2.18 9.18 -9.17
CA ASP A 436 1.32 10.19 -9.76
C ASP A 436 0.92 9.87 -11.22
N SER A 437 1.20 8.66 -11.69
CA SER A 437 0.84 8.20 -13.01
C SER A 437 -0.67 8.25 -13.25
N ALA A 438 -1.07 8.66 -14.45
CA ALA A 438 -2.48 8.64 -14.87
C ALA A 438 -3.09 7.21 -14.89
N ASP A 439 -2.24 6.17 -14.92
CA ASP A 439 -2.67 4.76 -14.89
C ASP A 439 -2.66 4.17 -13.46
N GLU A 440 -2.30 4.97 -12.45
CA GLU A 440 -2.32 4.54 -11.03
C GLU A 440 -3.76 4.30 -10.59
N PRO A 441 -4.05 3.20 -9.84
CA PRO A 441 -5.37 3.00 -9.26
C PRO A 441 -5.72 4.10 -8.27
N GLY A 442 -7.01 4.39 -8.14
CA GLY A 442 -7.52 5.33 -7.15
C GLY A 442 -7.18 4.91 -5.74
N GLY A 443 -6.95 5.90 -4.88
CA GLY A 443 -6.58 5.74 -3.48
C GLY A 443 -6.42 7.08 -2.81
N ARG A 444 -5.98 7.10 -1.54
CA ARG A 444 -5.65 8.36 -0.87
C ARG A 444 -4.52 9.08 -1.60
N ALA A 445 -4.63 10.39 -1.67
CA ALA A 445 -3.89 11.24 -2.61
C ALA A 445 -2.40 11.36 -2.37
N GLU A 446 -1.97 11.27 -1.12
CA GLU A 446 -0.55 11.37 -0.81
C GLU A 446 0.19 10.19 -1.46
N ILE A 447 1.23 10.51 -2.21
CA ILE A 447 2.00 9.50 -2.92
C ILE A 447 3.06 8.94 -1.99
N ILE A 448 2.93 7.67 -1.67
CA ILE A 448 3.91 6.93 -0.89
C ILE A 448 4.64 5.96 -1.81
N GLY A 449 5.72 6.45 -2.39
CA GLY A 449 6.57 5.68 -3.30
C GLY A 449 7.27 4.50 -2.61
N TRP A 450 7.67 3.50 -3.39
CA TRP A 450 8.30 2.29 -2.84
C TRP A 450 9.60 2.59 -2.08
N ARG A 451 10.37 3.56 -2.56
CA ARG A 451 11.62 3.97 -1.91
C ARG A 451 11.39 4.70 -0.60
N ASP A 452 10.36 5.56 -0.55
CA ASP A 452 10.00 6.30 0.66
C ASP A 452 9.52 5.33 1.73
N PHE A 453 8.67 4.38 1.34
CA PHE A 453 8.21 3.30 2.21
C PHE A 453 9.38 2.45 2.74
N TYR A 454 10.34 2.07 1.89
CA TYR A 454 11.53 1.32 2.30
C TYR A 454 12.43 2.10 3.27
N ASN A 455 12.46 3.43 3.17
CA ASN A 455 13.27 4.28 4.03
C ASN A 455 12.72 4.43 5.45
N PHE A 456 11.49 4.00 5.73
CA PHE A 456 10.93 4.03 7.09
C PHE A 456 11.84 3.25 8.06
N ASP A 457 12.13 3.85 9.22
CA ASP A 457 12.90 3.21 10.29
C ASP A 457 11.98 2.75 11.42
N PRO A 458 11.78 1.43 11.60
CA PRO A 458 10.95 0.90 12.68
C PRO A 458 11.63 0.89 14.05
N THR A 459 12.85 1.44 14.17
CA THR A 459 13.63 1.46 15.41
C THR A 459 13.96 2.88 15.88
N PRO A 460 12.99 3.64 16.44
CA PRO A 460 13.21 5.01 16.87
C PRO A 460 14.44 5.16 17.76
N ALA A 461 15.36 6.04 17.39
CA ALA A 461 16.62 6.24 18.11
C ALA A 461 16.43 6.81 19.53
N VAL A 462 15.26 7.44 19.78
CA VAL A 462 14.91 8.03 21.08
C VAL A 462 14.63 6.97 22.18
N LEU A 463 14.41 5.71 21.80
CA LEU A 463 14.16 4.61 22.73
C LEU A 463 15.47 3.94 23.14
N THR A 464 15.57 3.60 24.42
CA THR A 464 16.63 2.72 24.95
C THR A 464 16.47 1.28 24.44
N ALA A 465 17.47 0.43 24.64
CA ALA A 465 17.38 -0.98 24.26
C ALA A 465 16.26 -1.72 25.01
N ASP A 466 15.99 -1.34 26.27
CA ASP A 466 14.93 -1.94 27.08
C ASP A 466 13.54 -1.51 26.61
N GLU A 467 13.37 -0.23 26.29
CA GLU A 467 12.11 0.31 25.76
C GLU A 467 11.80 -0.27 24.38
N ARG A 468 12.80 -0.46 23.52
CA ARG A 468 12.61 -1.07 22.18
C ARG A 468 12.06 -2.49 22.23
N ARG A 469 12.24 -3.23 23.32
CA ARG A 469 11.68 -4.58 23.46
C ARG A 469 10.16 -4.57 23.50
N HIS A 470 9.54 -3.43 23.81
CA HIS A 470 8.10 -3.22 23.75
C HIS A 470 7.59 -2.92 22.33
N LEU A 471 8.44 -2.66 21.34
CA LEU A 471 8.03 -2.59 19.95
C LEU A 471 7.89 -4.01 19.40
N LEU A 472 6.65 -4.51 19.36
CA LEU A 472 6.35 -5.85 18.83
C LEU A 472 6.65 -5.97 17.35
N GLY A 473 6.51 -4.87 16.59
CA GLY A 473 6.77 -4.83 15.17
C GLY A 473 5.99 -3.75 14.43
N LEU A 474 5.67 -4.04 13.17
CA LEU A 474 5.00 -3.09 12.30
C LEU A 474 3.91 -3.76 11.47
N GLN A 475 2.99 -2.93 10.97
CA GLN A 475 1.84 -3.36 10.19
C GLN A 475 1.55 -2.37 9.07
N GLY A 476 1.26 -2.89 7.88
CA GLY A 476 0.68 -2.12 6.79
C GLY A 476 -0.84 -2.23 6.81
N ASN A 477 -1.54 -1.10 6.68
CA ASN A 477 -3.00 -1.04 6.73
C ASN A 477 -3.58 -0.78 5.34
N LEU A 478 -4.54 -1.60 4.91
CA LEU A 478 -5.32 -1.39 3.69
C LEU A 478 -6.76 -1.02 4.05
N TRP A 479 -7.04 0.28 4.12
CA TRP A 479 -8.39 0.81 4.16
C TRP A 479 -9.02 0.74 2.77
N THR A 480 -10.32 0.44 2.69
CA THR A 480 -10.92 0.06 1.41
C THR A 480 -12.01 1.00 0.91
N GLU A 481 -12.13 2.22 1.44
CA GLU A 481 -13.12 3.22 0.98
C GLU A 481 -13.09 3.41 -0.54
N HIS A 482 -11.88 3.49 -1.11
CA HIS A 482 -11.64 3.69 -2.54
C HIS A 482 -11.11 2.43 -3.25
N ILE A 483 -11.22 1.26 -2.61
CA ILE A 483 -10.69 -0.01 -3.12
C ILE A 483 -11.81 -1.06 -3.25
N PRO A 484 -12.65 -0.94 -4.28
CA PRO A 484 -13.88 -1.75 -4.37
C PRO A 484 -13.66 -3.18 -4.83
N THR A 485 -12.52 -3.49 -5.45
CA THR A 485 -12.26 -4.82 -6.03
C THR A 485 -11.05 -5.51 -5.40
N THR A 486 -11.02 -6.82 -5.50
CA THR A 486 -9.87 -7.63 -5.04
C THR A 486 -8.62 -7.39 -5.88
N ASP A 487 -8.77 -7.06 -7.16
CA ASP A 487 -7.65 -6.72 -8.03
C ASP A 487 -7.03 -5.36 -7.62
N ASP A 488 -7.85 -4.37 -7.25
CA ASP A 488 -7.36 -3.10 -6.71
C ASP A 488 -6.68 -3.32 -5.36
N ALA A 489 -7.23 -4.17 -4.50
CA ALA A 489 -6.60 -4.52 -3.23
C ALA A 489 -5.23 -5.19 -3.44
N ASP A 490 -5.08 -6.10 -4.39
CA ASP A 490 -3.78 -6.69 -4.74
C ASP A 490 -2.80 -5.63 -5.26
N ARG A 491 -3.26 -4.70 -6.10
CA ARG A 491 -2.43 -3.60 -6.62
C ARG A 491 -2.00 -2.63 -5.51
N MET A 492 -2.86 -2.33 -4.56
CA MET A 492 -2.54 -1.45 -3.44
C MET A 492 -1.60 -2.10 -2.42
N LEU A 493 -1.82 -3.37 -2.12
CA LEU A 493 -0.97 -4.13 -1.19
C LEU A 493 0.43 -4.39 -1.76
N TRP A 494 0.53 -4.82 -3.00
CA TRP A 494 1.79 -5.33 -3.54
C TRP A 494 2.38 -4.41 -4.62
N PRO A 495 3.72 -4.22 -4.56
CA PRO A 495 4.71 -4.95 -3.74
C PRO A 495 4.99 -4.33 -2.36
N ARG A 496 4.28 -3.28 -1.90
CA ARG A 496 4.58 -2.61 -0.61
C ARG A 496 4.49 -3.55 0.60
N ALA A 497 3.58 -4.52 0.60
CA ALA A 497 3.55 -5.54 1.65
C ALA A 497 4.85 -6.38 1.72
N ALA A 498 5.54 -6.57 0.59
CA ALA A 498 6.87 -7.18 0.61
C ALA A 498 7.94 -6.25 1.21
N ILE A 499 7.75 -4.92 1.12
CA ILE A 499 8.61 -3.95 1.81
C ILE A 499 8.33 -3.99 3.33
N VAL A 500 7.06 -4.07 3.76
CA VAL A 500 6.73 -4.31 5.18
C VAL A 500 7.44 -5.57 5.69
N ALA A 501 7.40 -6.65 4.91
CA ALA A 501 8.06 -7.90 5.26
C ALA A 501 9.58 -7.74 5.42
N GLU A 502 10.24 -7.04 4.50
CA GLU A 502 11.68 -6.73 4.59
C GLU A 502 12.02 -5.95 5.85
N LEU A 503 11.25 -4.90 6.15
CA LEU A 503 11.46 -4.06 7.34
C LEU A 503 11.19 -4.83 8.64
N ALA A 504 10.16 -5.67 8.65
CA ALA A 504 9.74 -6.39 9.83
C ALA A 504 10.55 -7.67 10.11
N TRP A 505 11.00 -8.35 9.07
CA TRP A 505 11.79 -9.56 9.19
C TRP A 505 13.27 -9.25 9.40
N SER A 506 13.85 -8.41 8.55
CA SER A 506 15.30 -8.22 8.47
C SER A 506 15.77 -6.95 9.16
N ASN A 507 14.98 -5.88 9.13
CA ASN A 507 15.38 -4.53 9.52
C ASN A 507 16.82 -4.17 9.05
N PRO A 508 17.09 -4.29 7.73
CA PRO A 508 18.45 -4.16 7.22
C PRO A 508 18.90 -2.69 7.20
N LYS A 509 20.21 -2.46 7.09
CA LYS A 509 20.70 -1.15 6.68
C LYS A 509 20.08 -0.77 5.35
N LYS A 510 19.66 0.50 5.23
CA LYS A 510 19.01 0.99 4.01
C LYS A 510 19.99 0.96 2.83
N ASP A 511 19.72 0.08 1.89
CA ASP A 511 20.46 -0.10 0.63
C ASP A 511 19.46 -0.31 -0.51
N TRP A 512 18.97 0.79 -1.08
CA TRP A 512 17.97 0.75 -2.13
C TRP A 512 18.44 -0.01 -3.39
N PRO A 513 19.67 0.14 -3.90
CA PRO A 513 20.13 -0.64 -5.04
C PRO A 513 20.04 -2.16 -4.83
N SER A 514 20.55 -2.67 -3.71
CA SER A 514 20.42 -4.09 -3.36
C SER A 514 18.97 -4.52 -3.19
N PHE A 515 18.17 -3.72 -2.46
CA PHE A 515 16.77 -4.02 -2.23
C PHE A 515 15.96 -4.03 -3.53
N SER A 516 16.14 -3.05 -4.41
CA SER A 516 15.37 -2.95 -5.67
C SER A 516 15.65 -4.12 -6.62
N THR A 517 16.86 -4.64 -6.66
CA THR A 517 17.22 -5.87 -7.41
C THR A 517 16.47 -7.09 -6.84
N ARG A 518 16.41 -7.23 -5.51
CA ARG A 518 15.69 -8.33 -4.85
C ARG A 518 14.16 -8.18 -5.00
N LEU A 519 13.65 -6.94 -4.96
CA LEU A 519 12.25 -6.64 -5.24
C LEU A 519 11.86 -7.01 -6.68
N ALA A 520 12.71 -6.70 -7.66
CA ALA A 520 12.48 -7.13 -9.04
C ALA A 520 12.43 -8.67 -9.17
N ALA A 521 13.23 -9.39 -8.39
CA ALA A 521 13.15 -10.85 -8.34
C ALA A 521 11.86 -11.35 -7.69
N ASP A 522 11.34 -10.64 -6.68
CA ASP A 522 10.07 -10.95 -6.02
C ASP A 522 8.87 -10.70 -6.94
N ILE A 523 8.89 -9.61 -7.69
CA ILE A 523 7.88 -9.31 -8.73
C ILE A 523 7.84 -10.45 -9.75
N ARG A 524 8.98 -10.93 -10.24
CA ARG A 524 9.00 -12.09 -11.15
C ARG A 524 8.40 -13.36 -10.54
N ARG A 525 8.65 -13.64 -9.25
CA ARG A 525 8.02 -14.76 -8.54
C ARG A 525 6.51 -14.59 -8.44
N SER A 526 6.04 -13.36 -8.19
CA SER A 526 4.62 -13.03 -8.21
C SER A 526 3.97 -13.32 -9.58
N GLU A 527 4.64 -12.94 -10.67
CA GLU A 527 4.20 -13.27 -12.04
C GLU A 527 4.15 -14.78 -12.30
N GLN A 528 5.19 -15.53 -11.87
CA GLN A 528 5.20 -16.99 -11.97
C GLN A 528 4.04 -17.65 -11.20
N LEU A 529 3.68 -17.11 -10.04
CA LEU A 529 2.57 -17.53 -9.23
C LEU A 529 1.21 -16.99 -9.70
N ARG A 530 1.19 -16.10 -10.71
CA ARG A 530 0.01 -15.38 -11.22
C ARG A 530 -0.69 -14.56 -10.13
N LEU A 531 0.09 -13.88 -9.31
CA LEU A 531 -0.38 -12.97 -8.26
C LEU A 531 -0.39 -11.53 -8.78
N GLY A 532 -1.45 -10.79 -8.49
CA GLY A 532 -1.61 -9.39 -8.85
C GLY A 532 -0.60 -8.49 -8.10
N TYR A 533 -0.13 -7.42 -8.72
CA TYR A 533 0.67 -6.38 -8.09
C TYR A 533 0.54 -5.07 -8.88
N ASN A 534 0.92 -3.95 -8.27
CA ASN A 534 0.97 -2.69 -9.00
C ASN A 534 2.22 -2.61 -9.87
N SER A 535 2.05 -2.68 -11.17
CA SER A 535 3.14 -2.48 -12.15
C SER A 535 3.30 -1.02 -12.56
N THR A 536 2.32 -0.16 -12.27
CA THR A 536 2.30 1.24 -12.72
C THR A 536 3.55 2.02 -12.32
N PRO A 537 4.07 1.92 -11.07
CA PRO A 537 5.31 2.61 -10.71
C PRO A 537 6.56 2.15 -11.46
N LEU A 538 6.51 0.98 -12.11
CA LEU A 538 7.61 0.47 -12.96
C LEU A 538 7.55 1.02 -14.38
N ASP A 539 6.41 1.56 -14.80
CA ASP A 539 6.21 2.07 -16.14
C ASP A 539 6.95 3.42 -16.31
N PRO A 540 7.59 3.63 -17.47
CA PRO A 540 8.20 4.92 -17.77
C PRO A 540 7.13 5.98 -18.01
N GLU A 541 7.39 7.18 -17.53
CA GLU A 541 6.62 8.38 -17.78
C GLU A 541 7.45 9.38 -18.57
N ALA A 542 6.80 10.27 -19.32
CA ALA A 542 7.47 11.25 -20.14
C ALA A 542 6.76 12.61 -20.09
N ILE A 543 7.52 13.67 -19.82
CA ILE A 543 7.07 15.05 -19.97
C ILE A 543 7.67 15.60 -21.26
N PHE A 544 6.81 16.15 -22.11
CA PHE A 544 7.21 16.70 -23.41
C PHE A 544 7.14 18.22 -23.38
N THR A 545 8.20 18.89 -23.84
CA THR A 545 8.28 20.35 -23.97
C THR A 545 8.81 20.72 -25.35
N GLY A 546 8.59 21.99 -25.77
CA GLY A 546 9.04 22.50 -27.06
C GLY A 546 7.93 22.47 -28.14
N SER A 547 8.22 23.01 -29.32
CA SER A 547 7.27 23.09 -30.47
C SER A 547 7.83 22.42 -31.73
N ASP A 548 8.90 22.95 -32.29
CA ASP A 548 9.55 22.43 -33.51
C ASP A 548 10.49 21.27 -33.23
N VAL A 549 11.08 21.29 -32.04
CA VAL A 549 11.90 20.22 -31.51
C VAL A 549 11.33 19.88 -30.15
N ILE A 550 11.01 18.62 -29.95
CA ILE A 550 10.38 18.14 -28.72
C ILE A 550 11.47 17.57 -27.80
N THR A 551 11.53 18.08 -26.60
CA THR A 551 12.36 17.51 -25.52
C THR A 551 11.53 16.56 -24.68
N ALA A 552 11.96 15.31 -24.54
CA ALA A 552 11.35 14.32 -23.69
C ALA A 552 12.20 14.12 -22.42
N THR A 553 11.64 14.42 -21.26
CA THR A 553 12.20 14.08 -19.96
C THR A 553 11.50 12.84 -19.43
N LEU A 554 12.26 11.77 -19.20
CA LEU A 554 11.74 10.49 -18.75
C LEU A 554 11.99 10.31 -17.26
N ARG A 555 11.05 9.68 -16.58
CA ARG A 555 11.19 9.20 -15.20
C ARG A 555 10.52 7.84 -15.03
N GLN A 556 10.80 7.19 -13.92
CA GLN A 556 10.12 5.99 -13.44
C GLN A 556 9.86 6.17 -11.94
N PRO A 557 8.60 6.14 -11.50
CA PRO A 557 8.25 6.39 -10.08
C PRO A 557 8.95 5.45 -9.09
N ALA A 558 9.03 4.15 -9.42
CA ALA A 558 9.64 3.15 -8.54
C ALA A 558 11.16 3.23 -8.43
N VAL A 559 11.84 3.84 -9.40
CA VAL A 559 13.33 3.90 -9.48
C VAL A 559 13.96 2.50 -9.34
N VAL A 560 13.45 1.54 -10.12
CA VAL A 560 13.91 0.14 -10.15
C VAL A 560 14.48 -0.19 -11.54
N GLY A 561 15.72 -0.63 -11.59
CA GLY A 561 16.40 -0.95 -12.85
C GLY A 561 16.80 0.28 -13.66
N THR A 562 16.91 0.14 -14.97
CA THR A 562 17.39 1.16 -15.92
C THR A 562 16.37 1.36 -17.03
N LEU A 563 15.98 2.62 -17.30
CA LEU A 563 15.18 2.96 -18.47
C LEU A 563 16.01 2.84 -19.75
N ARG A 564 15.49 2.10 -20.72
CA ARG A 564 16.07 1.96 -22.07
C ARG A 564 15.06 2.39 -23.12
N TYR A 565 15.55 2.96 -24.20
CA TYR A 565 14.68 3.54 -25.24
C TYR A 565 15.09 3.22 -26.66
N THR A 566 14.15 3.39 -27.58
CA THR A 566 14.33 3.46 -29.03
C THR A 566 13.57 4.67 -29.58
N THR A 567 13.96 5.18 -30.75
CA THR A 567 13.33 6.34 -31.40
C THR A 567 12.66 5.99 -32.73
N ASP A 568 12.68 4.72 -33.11
CA ASP A 568 12.06 4.16 -34.33
C ASP A 568 10.74 3.42 -34.06
N GLY A 569 10.29 3.39 -32.79
CA GLY A 569 9.07 2.68 -32.38
C GLY A 569 9.26 1.20 -32.10
N SER A 570 10.47 0.64 -32.30
CA SER A 570 10.77 -0.75 -31.91
C SER A 570 10.68 -0.92 -30.39
N VAL A 571 10.44 -2.17 -29.94
CA VAL A 571 10.43 -2.48 -28.49
C VAL A 571 11.85 -2.42 -27.95
N PRO A 572 12.14 -1.63 -26.89
CA PRO A 572 13.46 -1.61 -26.28
C PRO A 572 13.90 -3.00 -25.79
N SER A 573 15.18 -3.28 -25.91
CA SER A 573 15.84 -4.49 -25.43
C SER A 573 16.88 -4.14 -24.34
N PRO A 574 17.43 -5.12 -23.63
CA PRO A 574 18.51 -4.89 -22.69
C PRO A 574 19.76 -4.21 -23.29
N GLN A 575 19.94 -4.29 -24.62
CA GLN A 575 21.05 -3.69 -25.36
C GLN A 575 20.71 -2.31 -25.93
N SER A 576 19.45 -1.88 -25.90
CA SER A 576 19.06 -0.54 -26.33
C SER A 576 19.70 0.55 -25.47
N PRO A 577 19.89 1.77 -25.99
CA PRO A 577 20.49 2.88 -25.24
C PRO A 577 19.82 3.10 -23.89
N ALA A 578 20.63 3.34 -22.85
CA ALA A 578 20.15 3.72 -21.54
C ALA A 578 19.77 5.22 -21.55
N TYR A 579 18.67 5.57 -20.89
CA TYR A 579 18.28 6.96 -20.69
C TYR A 579 19.15 7.58 -19.57
N LEU A 580 19.93 8.60 -19.91
CA LEU A 580 20.84 9.27 -18.98
C LEU A 580 20.57 10.78 -18.88
N ALA A 581 19.86 11.37 -19.88
CA ALA A 581 19.56 12.79 -19.95
C ALA A 581 18.35 13.00 -20.87
N PRO A 582 17.68 14.17 -20.81
CA PRO A 582 16.55 14.51 -21.68
C PRO A 582 16.86 14.30 -23.16
N LEU A 583 15.93 13.70 -23.88
CA LEU A 583 16.06 13.36 -25.30
C LEU A 583 15.52 14.46 -26.18
N THR A 584 16.27 14.85 -27.18
CA THR A 584 15.83 15.78 -28.23
C THR A 584 15.28 14.99 -29.42
N LEU A 585 14.00 15.14 -29.72
CA LEU A 585 13.26 14.34 -30.69
C LEU A 585 12.64 15.23 -31.78
N LYS A 586 12.57 14.70 -32.98
CA LYS A 586 11.87 15.38 -34.10
C LYS A 586 10.42 14.88 -34.20
N PRO A 587 9.45 15.74 -34.52
CA PRO A 587 8.11 15.31 -34.90
C PRO A 587 8.15 14.23 -35.98
N GLY A 588 7.26 13.23 -35.88
CA GLY A 588 7.22 12.08 -36.79
C GLY A 588 8.06 10.86 -36.33
N THR A 589 8.91 11.00 -35.31
CA THR A 589 9.55 9.84 -34.63
C THR A 589 8.61 9.17 -33.65
N THR A 590 8.90 7.93 -33.26
CA THR A 590 8.17 7.25 -32.18
C THR A 590 9.15 6.84 -31.09
N LEU A 591 9.02 7.48 -29.93
CA LEU A 591 9.77 7.12 -28.74
C LEU A 591 9.12 5.90 -28.07
N SER A 592 9.91 4.83 -27.87
CA SER A 592 9.48 3.69 -27.06
C SER A 592 10.45 3.54 -25.88
N VAL A 593 9.91 3.32 -24.66
CA VAL A 593 10.71 3.22 -23.43
C VAL A 593 10.23 2.04 -22.60
N ARG A 594 11.16 1.34 -21.97
CA ARG A 594 10.92 0.29 -20.99
C ARG A 594 12.02 0.23 -19.94
N ALA A 595 11.65 -0.15 -18.72
CA ALA A 595 12.61 -0.42 -17.65
C ALA A 595 13.18 -1.85 -17.73
N PHE A 596 14.43 -2.03 -17.31
CA PHE A 596 15.09 -3.33 -17.24
C PHE A 596 15.92 -3.45 -15.96
N GLU A 597 15.81 -4.60 -15.29
CA GLU A 597 16.77 -5.03 -14.29
C GLU A 597 17.69 -6.09 -14.89
N GLY A 598 18.95 -5.72 -15.17
CA GLY A 598 19.85 -6.54 -15.97
C GLY A 598 19.27 -6.82 -17.37
N THR A 599 18.98 -8.09 -17.66
CA THR A 599 18.35 -8.51 -18.93
C THR A 599 16.83 -8.67 -18.83
N GLN A 600 16.25 -8.51 -17.64
CA GLN A 600 14.84 -8.74 -17.40
C GLN A 600 14.03 -7.46 -17.61
N PRO A 601 12.99 -7.48 -18.44
CA PRO A 601 12.09 -6.35 -18.59
C PRO A 601 11.22 -6.19 -17.35
N LEU A 602 10.97 -4.93 -16.97
CA LEU A 602 10.07 -4.53 -15.89
C LEU A 602 8.93 -3.68 -16.47
N GLY A 603 7.75 -3.78 -15.88
CA GLY A 603 6.58 -3.01 -16.32
C GLY A 603 6.25 -3.19 -17.79
N THR A 604 5.59 -2.20 -18.37
CA THR A 604 5.16 -2.20 -19.76
C THR A 604 6.04 -1.32 -20.65
N THR A 605 5.99 -1.53 -21.97
CA THR A 605 6.62 -0.63 -22.93
C THR A 605 5.65 0.53 -23.20
N LYS A 606 6.04 1.74 -22.80
CA LYS A 606 5.30 2.95 -23.20
C LYS A 606 5.80 3.45 -24.54
N ARG A 607 4.87 3.99 -25.37
CA ARG A 607 5.14 4.50 -26.70
C ARG A 607 4.48 5.84 -26.91
N TRP A 608 5.25 6.77 -27.44
CA TRP A 608 4.77 8.11 -27.77
C TRP A 608 5.12 8.46 -29.22
N PRO A 609 4.13 8.55 -30.12
CA PRO A 609 4.32 9.20 -31.44
C PRO A 609 4.62 10.69 -31.19
N ILE A 610 5.82 11.13 -31.52
CA ILE A 610 6.26 12.49 -31.25
C ILE A 610 5.58 13.49 -32.19
N SER A 611 4.85 14.41 -31.59
CA SER A 611 4.14 15.50 -32.29
C SER A 611 4.11 16.76 -31.44
N ALA A 612 3.90 17.91 -32.03
CA ALA A 612 3.70 19.17 -31.32
C ALA A 612 2.51 19.12 -30.34
N ALA A 613 1.50 18.29 -30.62
CA ALA A 613 0.34 18.10 -29.75
C ALA A 613 0.68 17.54 -28.39
N LEU A 614 1.75 16.73 -28.24
CA LEU A 614 2.20 16.21 -26.94
C LEU A 614 2.61 17.33 -25.97
N ALA A 615 3.32 18.34 -26.45
CA ALA A 615 3.72 19.48 -25.64
C ALA A 615 2.55 20.43 -25.32
N ARG A 616 1.44 20.33 -26.07
CA ARG A 616 0.24 21.15 -25.95
C ARG A 616 -0.90 20.47 -25.21
N THR A 617 -0.65 19.33 -24.57
CA THR A 617 -1.65 18.58 -23.82
C THR A 617 -1.10 18.25 -22.42
N ARG A 618 -1.94 18.38 -21.39
CA ARG A 618 -1.65 17.94 -20.02
C ARG A 618 -2.88 17.26 -19.43
N THR A 619 -2.66 16.17 -18.73
CA THR A 619 -3.65 15.56 -17.83
C THR A 619 -3.67 16.32 -16.50
N ALA A 620 -4.76 16.21 -15.74
CA ALA A 620 -4.87 16.83 -14.41
C ALA A 620 -3.75 16.38 -13.46
N SER A 621 -3.32 15.12 -13.57
CA SER A 621 -2.22 14.57 -12.77
C SER A 621 -0.81 15.12 -13.11
N GLU A 622 -0.66 15.75 -14.28
CA GLU A 622 0.57 16.43 -14.70
C GLU A 622 0.56 17.94 -14.35
N MET A 623 -0.50 18.42 -13.69
CA MET A 623 -0.67 19.80 -13.26
C MET A 623 -0.55 19.91 -11.76
N GLU A 624 -0.12 21.08 -11.28
CA GLU A 624 -0.13 21.40 -9.86
C GLU A 624 -1.54 21.75 -9.38
N LEU A 625 -1.93 21.31 -8.18
CA LEU A 625 -3.15 21.79 -7.53
C LEU A 625 -2.87 23.15 -6.88
N CYS A 626 -3.83 24.08 -6.94
CA CYS A 626 -3.65 25.42 -6.34
C CYS A 626 -3.64 25.39 -4.81
N GLY A 627 -4.20 24.37 -4.21
CA GLY A 627 -4.23 24.08 -2.78
C GLY A 627 -3.72 22.68 -2.49
N ASN A 628 -3.51 22.42 -1.22
CA ASN A 628 -3.12 21.09 -0.73
C ASN A 628 -3.82 20.82 0.62
N ALA A 629 -5.07 21.21 0.72
CA ALA A 629 -5.84 21.06 1.96
C ALA A 629 -6.40 19.64 2.08
N ILE A 630 -7.12 19.16 1.06
CA ILE A 630 -7.60 17.78 0.96
C ILE A 630 -7.40 17.30 -0.49
N PRO A 631 -6.16 17.06 -0.93
CA PRO A 631 -5.89 16.53 -2.24
C PRO A 631 -6.28 15.05 -2.30
N LEU A 632 -7.17 14.69 -3.24
CA LEU A 632 -7.62 13.31 -3.42
C LEU A 632 -7.54 12.90 -4.89
N ARG A 633 -7.32 11.62 -5.15
CA ARG A 633 -7.71 10.98 -6.41
C ARG A 633 -9.07 10.35 -6.20
N ILE A 634 -10.06 10.99 -6.78
CA ILE A 634 -11.43 10.53 -6.71
C ILE A 634 -11.68 9.59 -7.88
N VAL A 635 -12.10 8.37 -7.55
CA VAL A 635 -12.59 7.43 -8.54
C VAL A 635 -14.03 7.78 -8.84
N ASP A 636 -14.37 7.96 -10.11
CA ASP A 636 -15.77 7.93 -10.51
C ASP A 636 -16.33 6.57 -10.08
N ASP A 637 -17.18 6.54 -9.05
CA ASP A 637 -17.91 5.35 -8.58
C ASP A 637 -18.92 4.84 -9.64
N GLY A 638 -18.76 5.28 -10.89
CA GLY A 638 -19.56 4.93 -12.06
C GLY A 638 -19.68 3.43 -12.30
N PRO A 639 -20.27 3.01 -13.41
CA PRO A 639 -20.86 1.69 -13.56
C PRO A 639 -19.88 0.58 -13.14
N THR A 640 -20.40 -0.42 -12.48
CA THR A 640 -19.67 -1.61 -11.98
C THR A 640 -18.92 -2.41 -13.07
N ALA A 641 -19.06 -2.01 -14.36
CA ALA A 641 -18.38 -2.61 -15.49
C ALA A 641 -17.73 -1.52 -16.36
N GLY A 642 -16.42 -1.59 -16.55
CA GLY A 642 -15.62 -0.68 -17.36
C GLY A 642 -14.43 -0.08 -16.62
N LYS A 643 -13.62 0.73 -17.34
CA LYS A 643 -12.51 1.46 -16.72
C LYS A 643 -13.11 2.61 -15.88
N ARG A 644 -12.85 2.60 -14.59
CA ARG A 644 -13.16 3.72 -13.71
C ARG A 644 -12.19 4.86 -14.02
N LEU A 645 -12.71 6.06 -14.16
CA LEU A 645 -11.90 7.26 -14.32
C LEU A 645 -11.44 7.72 -12.93
N VAL A 646 -10.20 8.18 -12.86
CA VAL A 646 -9.57 8.68 -11.64
C VAL A 646 -9.24 10.15 -11.84
N HIS A 647 -9.77 11.00 -10.98
CA HIS A 647 -9.62 12.45 -11.07
C HIS A 647 -8.75 12.98 -9.94
N TRP A 648 -7.70 13.71 -10.28
CA TRP A 648 -6.82 14.39 -9.34
C TRP A 648 -7.38 15.77 -8.98
N VAL A 649 -7.70 16.01 -7.72
CA VAL A 649 -8.34 17.26 -7.25
C VAL A 649 -7.99 17.55 -5.80
N ASP A 650 -7.83 18.82 -5.43
CA ASP A 650 -8.02 19.27 -4.04
C ASP A 650 -9.50 19.52 -3.81
N VAL A 651 -10.13 18.71 -2.95
CA VAL A 651 -11.59 18.77 -2.69
C VAL A 651 -11.99 20.13 -2.13
N MET A 652 -11.11 20.77 -1.34
CA MET A 652 -11.38 22.08 -0.75
C MET A 652 -11.24 23.23 -1.75
N HIS A 653 -10.38 23.06 -2.77
CA HIS A 653 -10.05 24.10 -3.75
C HIS A 653 -9.82 23.48 -5.13
N PRO A 654 -10.88 23.11 -5.86
CA PRO A 654 -10.77 22.44 -7.17
C PRO A 654 -10.20 23.38 -8.24
N CYS A 655 -8.90 23.36 -8.37
CA CYS A 655 -8.14 24.27 -9.22
C CYS A 655 -6.81 23.61 -9.61
N TRP A 656 -6.40 23.82 -10.88
CA TRP A 656 -5.20 23.24 -11.48
C TRP A 656 -4.33 24.32 -12.10
N ILE A 657 -3.01 24.17 -12.01
CA ILE A 657 -2.03 25.07 -12.61
C ILE A 657 -1.17 24.29 -13.62
N TRP A 658 -1.22 24.69 -14.87
CA TRP A 658 -0.28 24.24 -15.90
C TRP A 658 0.84 25.26 -16.07
N HIS A 659 2.01 24.97 -15.51
CA HIS A 659 3.18 25.85 -15.63
C HIS A 659 3.76 25.82 -17.05
N GLY A 660 4.05 27.02 -17.57
CA GLY A 660 4.71 27.18 -18.86
C GLY A 660 3.93 26.64 -20.05
N ALA A 661 2.60 26.73 -20.07
CA ALA A 661 1.75 26.28 -21.17
C ALA A 661 2.11 27.05 -22.47
N PRO A 662 2.38 26.35 -23.62
CA PRO A 662 2.84 26.97 -24.86
C PRO A 662 1.66 27.60 -25.62
N LEU A 663 1.31 28.83 -25.27
CA LEU A 663 0.12 29.51 -25.83
C LEU A 663 0.35 30.13 -27.22
N SER A 664 1.59 30.34 -27.67
CA SER A 664 1.87 30.87 -29.00
C SER A 664 1.15 30.08 -30.11
N GLY A 665 0.29 30.76 -30.88
CA GLY A 665 -0.48 30.14 -31.96
C GLY A 665 -1.60 29.21 -31.50
N ALA A 666 -1.97 29.20 -30.21
CA ALA A 666 -3.14 28.49 -29.71
C ALA A 666 -4.38 29.39 -29.80
N HIS A 667 -5.38 28.98 -30.55
CA HIS A 667 -6.64 29.74 -30.76
C HIS A 667 -7.82 29.13 -30.00
N ARG A 668 -7.64 27.96 -29.43
CA ARG A 668 -8.70 27.22 -28.77
C ARG A 668 -8.15 26.40 -27.57
N ILE A 669 -8.92 26.35 -26.51
CA ILE A 669 -8.73 25.42 -25.39
C ILE A 669 -9.80 24.32 -25.51
N VAL A 670 -9.39 23.06 -25.43
CA VAL A 670 -10.27 21.91 -25.27
C VAL A 670 -9.96 21.28 -23.92
N ALA A 671 -10.98 21.16 -23.07
CA ALA A 671 -10.88 20.53 -21.77
C ALA A 671 -11.77 19.29 -21.70
N GLN A 672 -11.26 18.20 -21.15
CA GLN A 672 -12.07 17.06 -20.71
C GLN A 672 -12.44 17.28 -19.26
N VAL A 673 -13.74 17.29 -18.98
CA VAL A 673 -14.30 17.55 -17.64
C VAL A 673 -15.32 16.48 -17.28
N GLY A 674 -15.43 16.17 -15.99
CA GLY A 674 -16.41 15.22 -15.45
C GLY A 674 -17.17 15.80 -14.29
N GLN A 675 -18.29 15.15 -13.93
CA GLN A 675 -19.07 15.43 -12.73
C GLN A 675 -19.00 14.22 -11.79
N LEU A 676 -18.77 14.47 -10.51
CA LEU A 676 -18.74 13.45 -9.47
C LEU A 676 -19.79 13.78 -8.40
N PRO A 677 -20.44 12.78 -7.78
CA PRO A 677 -21.23 13.01 -6.59
C PRO A 677 -20.28 13.40 -5.44
N PHE A 678 -20.69 14.38 -4.64
CA PHE A 678 -19.98 14.75 -3.42
C PHE A 678 -20.47 13.89 -2.27
N ASN A 679 -19.74 12.85 -1.92
CA ASN A 679 -20.10 11.87 -0.88
C ASN A 679 -19.05 11.78 0.25
N PHE A 680 -18.30 12.87 0.49
CA PHE A 680 -17.29 12.92 1.53
C PHE A 680 -17.84 13.58 2.79
N SER A 681 -17.71 12.91 3.95
CA SER A 681 -18.01 13.50 5.25
C SER A 681 -16.75 14.13 5.82
N ILE A 682 -16.61 15.44 5.64
CA ILE A 682 -15.48 16.25 6.13
C ILE A 682 -15.89 17.21 7.26
N GLY A 683 -17.02 16.92 7.93
CA GLY A 683 -17.54 17.74 9.03
C GLY A 683 -17.87 19.16 8.58
N ASP A 684 -17.60 20.12 9.46
CA ASP A 684 -17.86 21.56 9.21
C ASP A 684 -16.99 22.15 8.10
N ASP A 685 -15.95 21.44 7.64
CA ASP A 685 -15.09 21.89 6.56
C ASP A 685 -15.82 21.97 5.22
N VAL A 686 -16.93 21.25 5.06
CA VAL A 686 -17.78 21.35 3.87
C VAL A 686 -18.30 22.78 3.63
N GLU A 687 -18.57 23.54 4.69
CA GLU A 687 -19.03 24.93 4.61
C GLU A 687 -17.96 25.90 4.09
N LYS A 688 -16.69 25.50 4.14
CA LYS A 688 -15.54 26.28 3.65
C LYS A 688 -15.31 26.13 2.16
N ILE A 689 -15.95 25.14 1.50
CA ILE A 689 -15.86 24.94 0.06
C ILE A 689 -16.71 25.99 -0.63
N THR A 690 -16.09 26.91 -1.33
CA THR A 690 -16.77 27.97 -2.04
C THR A 690 -16.36 28.03 -3.51
N PHE A 691 -17.34 28.28 -4.37
CA PHE A 691 -17.12 28.47 -5.79
C PHE A 691 -17.52 29.88 -6.23
N PRO A 692 -16.87 30.46 -7.25
CA PRO A 692 -17.37 31.66 -7.88
C PRO A 692 -18.79 31.42 -8.42
N PRO A 693 -19.69 32.41 -8.35
CA PRO A 693 -21.06 32.27 -8.84
C PRO A 693 -21.08 31.98 -10.35
N PRO A 694 -21.86 31.00 -10.81
CA PRO A 694 -21.94 30.64 -12.22
C PRO A 694 -22.81 31.64 -13.01
N ALA A 695 -22.43 31.90 -14.28
CA ALA A 695 -23.22 32.68 -15.22
C ALA A 695 -24.30 31.81 -15.93
N THR A 696 -24.09 30.49 -16.00
CA THR A 696 -25.03 29.52 -16.57
C THR A 696 -25.47 28.49 -15.51
N PRO A 697 -26.61 27.83 -15.68
CA PRO A 697 -27.07 26.84 -14.70
C PRO A 697 -26.12 25.66 -14.43
N ALA A 698 -25.32 25.28 -15.44
CA ALA A 698 -24.33 24.18 -15.33
C ALA A 698 -22.94 24.66 -14.84
N GLY A 699 -22.73 25.96 -14.76
CA GLY A 699 -21.42 26.54 -14.47
C GLY A 699 -20.49 26.63 -15.69
N GLU A 700 -19.29 27.11 -15.46
CA GLU A 700 -18.25 27.34 -16.45
C GLU A 700 -16.89 26.84 -15.94
N LEU A 701 -16.06 26.36 -16.86
CA LEU A 701 -14.64 26.28 -16.66
C LEU A 701 -14.01 27.64 -17.02
N GLN A 702 -13.36 28.29 -16.06
CA GLN A 702 -12.59 29.51 -16.26
C GLN A 702 -11.10 29.17 -16.40
N VAL A 703 -10.46 29.75 -17.41
CA VAL A 703 -9.02 29.61 -17.62
C VAL A 703 -8.39 31.01 -17.53
N ARG A 704 -7.47 31.17 -16.61
CA ARG A 704 -6.73 32.41 -16.38
C ARG A 704 -5.25 32.24 -16.70
N ARG A 705 -4.63 33.28 -17.15
CA ARG A 705 -3.22 33.37 -17.50
C ARG A 705 -2.44 34.09 -16.39
N ASP A 706 -1.22 33.60 -16.12
CA ASP A 706 -0.26 34.17 -15.17
C ASP A 706 -0.75 34.09 -13.72
N GLY A 707 -1.39 32.96 -13.36
CA GLY A 707 -1.90 32.66 -12.02
C GLY A 707 -3.43 32.74 -11.90
N CYS A 708 -3.96 32.33 -10.76
CA CYS A 708 -5.41 32.22 -10.53
C CYS A 708 -6.09 33.59 -10.37
N ASP A 709 -5.36 34.62 -10.02
CA ASP A 709 -5.81 36.02 -10.00
C ASP A 709 -5.49 36.77 -11.31
N GLY A 710 -4.88 36.07 -12.26
CA GLY A 710 -4.43 36.62 -13.51
C GLY A 710 -5.54 36.90 -14.52
N LYS A 711 -5.17 37.29 -15.74
CA LYS A 711 -6.12 37.65 -16.80
C LYS A 711 -6.97 36.46 -17.21
N LEU A 712 -8.30 36.59 -17.16
CA LEU A 712 -9.24 35.61 -17.69
C LEU A 712 -9.10 35.57 -19.24
N ILE A 713 -8.79 34.41 -19.80
CA ILE A 713 -8.59 34.20 -21.23
C ILE A 713 -9.66 33.29 -21.86
N ALA A 714 -10.32 32.45 -21.07
CA ALA A 714 -11.46 31.65 -21.52
C ALA A 714 -12.51 31.46 -20.44
N THR A 715 -13.79 31.47 -20.85
CA THR A 715 -14.92 31.03 -20.06
C THR A 715 -15.70 30.02 -20.91
N ILE A 716 -15.67 28.75 -20.48
CA ILE A 716 -16.17 27.61 -21.26
C ILE A 716 -17.42 27.05 -20.58
N PRO A 717 -18.63 27.18 -21.20
CA PRO A 717 -19.85 26.64 -20.59
C PRO A 717 -19.83 25.11 -20.47
N LEU A 718 -20.35 24.59 -19.34
CA LEU A 718 -20.33 23.17 -19.01
C LEU A 718 -21.62 22.40 -19.39
N ALA A 719 -22.63 23.09 -19.94
CA ALA A 719 -23.94 22.49 -20.21
C ALA A 719 -23.93 21.27 -21.16
N SER A 720 -22.93 21.15 -22.03
CA SER A 720 -22.77 19.96 -22.91
C SER A 720 -22.28 18.73 -22.14
N ALA A 721 -21.52 18.95 -21.06
CA ALA A 721 -20.94 17.88 -20.26
C ALA A 721 -21.91 17.27 -19.23
N THR A 722 -22.98 17.97 -18.83
CA THR A 722 -23.96 17.47 -17.86
C THR A 722 -24.78 16.25 -18.33
N LYS A 723 -24.68 15.88 -19.60
CA LYS A 723 -25.46 14.78 -20.22
C LYS A 723 -24.63 13.51 -20.42
N THR A 724 -23.38 13.54 -20.03
CA THR A 724 -22.42 12.46 -20.28
C THR A 724 -22.06 11.78 -18.95
N THR A 725 -22.09 10.47 -18.91
CA THR A 725 -21.47 9.70 -17.83
C THR A 725 -19.95 9.64 -18.09
N GLY A 726 -19.15 9.95 -17.09
CA GLY A 726 -17.70 10.05 -17.21
C GLY A 726 -17.26 11.45 -17.67
N VAL A 727 -16.24 11.53 -18.53
CA VAL A 727 -15.71 12.80 -19.02
C VAL A 727 -16.28 13.21 -20.38
N ALA A 728 -16.41 14.51 -20.59
CA ALA A 728 -16.86 15.11 -21.86
C ALA A 728 -15.92 16.23 -22.28
N ASP A 729 -15.77 16.42 -23.61
CA ASP A 729 -15.03 17.53 -24.17
C ASP A 729 -15.87 18.82 -24.14
N VAL A 730 -15.31 19.85 -23.55
CA VAL A 730 -15.80 21.23 -23.64
C VAL A 730 -14.72 22.12 -24.27
N SER A 731 -15.10 23.21 -24.94
CA SER A 731 -14.07 24.03 -25.60
C SER A 731 -14.44 25.50 -25.70
N GLY A 732 -13.43 26.37 -25.67
CA GLY A 732 -13.57 27.80 -25.84
C GLY A 732 -12.46 28.37 -26.73
N ALA A 733 -12.80 29.43 -27.52
CA ALA A 733 -11.81 30.18 -28.26
C ALA A 733 -10.99 31.07 -27.33
N ILE A 734 -9.73 31.29 -27.68
CA ILE A 734 -8.83 32.23 -27.02
C ILE A 734 -8.15 33.12 -28.04
N GLU A 735 -7.77 34.34 -27.61
CA GLU A 735 -6.79 35.13 -28.34
C GLU A 735 -5.41 34.65 -27.95
N PRO A 736 -4.57 34.15 -28.88
CA PRO A 736 -3.29 33.58 -28.55
C PRO A 736 -2.33 34.69 -28.03
N PRO A 737 -1.90 34.64 -26.79
CA PRO A 737 -0.78 35.45 -26.34
C PRO A 737 0.53 34.86 -26.87
N ASP A 738 1.55 35.68 -26.95
CA ASP A 738 2.88 35.20 -27.32
C ASP A 738 3.57 34.53 -26.12
N GLY A 739 4.26 33.44 -26.41
CA GLY A 739 5.12 32.78 -25.42
C GLY A 739 4.48 31.65 -24.63
N ALA A 740 5.13 31.30 -23.57
CA ALA A 740 4.66 30.31 -22.59
C ALA A 740 4.18 31.03 -21.32
N HIS A 741 3.06 30.60 -20.78
CA HIS A 741 2.42 31.21 -19.62
C HIS A 741 1.90 30.14 -18.67
N ASP A 742 1.79 30.46 -17.39
CA ASP A 742 1.08 29.64 -16.43
C ASP A 742 -0.43 29.77 -16.65
N LEU A 743 -1.13 28.65 -16.74
CA LEU A 743 -2.59 28.61 -16.83
C LEU A 743 -3.18 28.09 -15.52
N CYS A 744 -4.14 28.83 -14.99
CA CYS A 744 -4.96 28.40 -13.84
C CYS A 744 -6.37 28.08 -14.32
N MET A 745 -6.84 26.87 -14.01
CA MET A 745 -8.18 26.34 -14.33
C MET A 745 -9.00 26.22 -13.06
N THR A 746 -10.19 26.87 -13.05
CA THR A 746 -11.15 26.83 -11.96
C THR A 746 -12.56 26.63 -12.49
N PHE A 747 -13.46 26.14 -11.65
CA PHE A 747 -14.87 25.99 -11.99
C PHE A 747 -15.73 27.04 -11.29
N THR A 748 -16.82 27.46 -11.95
CA THR A 748 -17.93 28.19 -11.32
C THR A 748 -19.11 27.24 -11.16
N GLN A 749 -19.73 27.20 -9.99
CA GLN A 749 -20.91 26.36 -9.72
C GLN A 749 -21.73 26.87 -8.54
N LYS A 750 -22.98 26.42 -8.41
CA LYS A 750 -23.91 26.90 -7.39
C LYS A 750 -23.81 26.12 -6.08
N GLY A 751 -23.28 24.95 -6.04
CA GLY A 751 -23.19 24.09 -4.87
C GLY A 751 -22.01 23.14 -5.03
N ILE A 752 -21.89 22.21 -4.10
CA ILE A 752 -20.81 21.21 -4.10
C ILE A 752 -21.18 19.89 -4.77
N ASP A 753 -22.49 19.67 -5.02
CA ASP A 753 -22.97 18.44 -5.63
C ASP A 753 -23.89 18.77 -6.82
N PRO A 754 -23.59 18.26 -8.01
CA PRO A 754 -22.43 17.49 -8.40
C PRO A 754 -21.13 18.33 -8.45
N TYR A 755 -20.00 17.67 -8.21
CA TYR A 755 -18.67 18.28 -8.14
C TYR A 755 -17.96 18.18 -9.50
N TRP A 756 -17.48 19.32 -10.03
CA TRP A 756 -16.77 19.35 -11.30
C TRP A 756 -15.28 19.01 -11.13
N VAL A 757 -14.76 18.18 -12.02
CA VAL A 757 -13.34 17.81 -12.10
C VAL A 757 -12.78 17.99 -13.49
N LEU A 758 -11.48 18.32 -13.56
CA LEU A 758 -10.72 18.37 -14.81
C LEU A 758 -9.98 17.04 -14.99
N ASP A 759 -10.04 16.48 -16.20
CA ASP A 759 -9.25 15.30 -16.58
C ASP A 759 -8.05 15.70 -17.43
N ARG A 760 -8.26 16.56 -18.43
CA ARG A 760 -7.22 16.94 -19.40
C ARG A 760 -7.48 18.32 -19.98
N LEU A 761 -6.39 19.03 -20.34
CA LEU A 761 -6.42 20.27 -21.10
C LEU A 761 -5.55 20.15 -22.35
N THR A 762 -6.06 20.61 -23.51
CA THR A 762 -5.35 20.64 -24.77
C THR A 762 -5.44 22.03 -25.39
N LEU A 763 -4.31 22.56 -25.83
CA LEU A 763 -4.18 23.83 -26.57
C LEU A 763 -4.16 23.55 -28.07
N GLN A 764 -5.09 24.15 -28.85
CA GLN A 764 -5.24 23.95 -30.30
C GLN A 764 -5.08 25.27 -31.07
#